data_f5f94847f1761b1c1520ea7f02d1485b
#
_entry.id   f5f94847f1761b1c1520ea7f02d1485b
#
_cell.length_a   1.000
_cell.length_b   1.000
_cell.length_c   1.000
_cell.angle_alpha   90.00
_cell.angle_beta   90.00
_cell.angle_gamma   90.00
#
_symmetry.space_group_name_H-M   'P 1'
#
loop_
_entity.id
_entity.type
_entity.pdbx_description
1 polymer ?
#
loop_
_entity_poly.entity_id
_entity_poly.type
_entity_poly.pdbx_seq_one_letter_code
_entity_poly.pdbx_strand_id
1 'polypeptide(L)'
;MKKTLITLMLATAMTMGAQETFNELTYTKAVSHFKLNAPSDAKSVKVNLYTQGTGGEKVKTVKMKRTGKDLWTADIKGDLDGMFYTFQVETKKKLMDETPGVFAKAVGVNGRRAAIIDMDDTDPDLWIADTRVPTSSPTDLVIYEMHHRDFSVHPSSELQHKGKFLALTEPKAIYHLKNLGVNAVHLLPSFDYASVDESRPDVAQYNWGYDPLNYNVPEGSYATDAADPKARIREFKQMVQALHKAGIRVILDVVYNHTFDIEGSNFNLTYPGYYFRMTADGKVSDGSGCGNETASEKPLMRQFMIESVLHWVNEYHIDGFRFDLMGIHDIETMNLIRKELDKIDPAIYMYGEGWSAGACAYPTEQLAMKANARQLNRIGAFCDDMRDALRGPFSDDHQGAFLAGLPGFEESIKFGITGAVGHPQVDMSKVNYSKAPWANSPAQMISYVSCHDDLCLVDRLKSSVPGITTDEIIRLDLLAQTAVFTAQGVPFVLAGEEMLRDKKGVHNSFKSPDYINALDWDNLKRYPQVFDYYRGLTELRRNHPAFRMADAEMVRRHLEFIDSPQNVVTFRLKGHANGDTWNDIIVILNASKKRQCVSIPSGTYTSVCQDGLINLSGIATHKVSSTIQVNPQEALILYR
;
A
#
# COMPACT_ATOMS: atom_id res chain seq x y z
N MET A 1 26.33 -60.60 -13.23
CA MET A 1 26.74 -59.88 -12.02
C MET A 1 27.46 -58.59 -12.43
N LYS A 2 26.77 -57.47 -12.48
CA LYS A 2 27.36 -56.13 -12.61
C LYS A 2 26.76 -55.27 -11.50
N LYS A 3 27.59 -54.91 -10.51
CA LYS A 3 27.25 -53.98 -9.43
C LYS A 3 27.37 -52.57 -9.97
N THR A 4 26.26 -51.86 -9.98
CA THR A 4 26.24 -50.40 -10.29
C THR A 4 26.46 -49.65 -8.99
N LEU A 5 27.55 -48.92 -8.89
CA LEU A 5 27.88 -48.00 -7.81
C LEU A 5 27.03 -46.73 -8.01
N ILE A 6 26.17 -46.41 -7.07
CA ILE A 6 25.49 -45.09 -7.00
C ILE A 6 26.37 -44.21 -6.14
N THR A 7 26.99 -43.23 -6.78
CA THR A 7 27.77 -42.17 -6.11
C THR A 7 26.79 -41.12 -5.59
N LEU A 8 26.66 -41.02 -4.28
CA LEU A 8 25.88 -39.99 -3.58
C LEU A 8 26.71 -38.71 -3.58
N MET A 9 26.34 -37.71 -4.41
CA MET A 9 26.89 -36.36 -4.30
C MET A 9 26.20 -35.65 -3.14
N LEU A 10 26.89 -35.51 -2.01
CA LEU A 10 26.53 -34.53 -0.97
C LEU A 10 26.82 -33.13 -1.54
N ALA A 11 25.77 -32.40 -1.86
CA ALA A 11 25.87 -30.96 -2.06
C ALA A 11 26.03 -30.31 -0.68
N THR A 12 27.23 -29.87 -0.33
CA THR A 12 27.46 -28.94 0.77
C THR A 12 26.91 -27.59 0.38
N ALA A 13 25.67 -27.28 0.82
CA ALA A 13 25.16 -25.93 0.82
C ALA A 13 26.02 -25.13 1.80
N MET A 14 26.86 -24.21 1.27
CA MET A 14 27.43 -23.15 2.05
C MET A 14 26.28 -22.27 2.54
N THR A 15 25.91 -22.41 3.81
CA THR A 15 25.08 -21.44 4.50
C THR A 15 25.89 -20.15 4.63
N MET A 16 25.66 -19.21 3.72
CA MET A 16 25.99 -17.81 3.97
C MET A 16 25.22 -17.44 5.25
N GLY A 17 25.91 -17.04 6.29
CA GLY A 17 25.31 -16.74 7.59
C GLY A 17 24.18 -15.72 7.43
N ALA A 18 22.96 -16.20 7.52
CA ALA A 18 21.80 -15.33 7.72
C ALA A 18 22.05 -14.59 9.02
N GLN A 19 21.98 -13.28 8.97
CA GLN A 19 22.05 -12.45 10.19
C GLN A 19 20.90 -12.92 11.08
N GLU A 20 21.21 -13.39 12.30
CA GLU A 20 20.21 -13.93 13.22
C GLU A 20 19.19 -12.84 13.54
N THR A 21 17.94 -13.02 13.14
CA THR A 21 16.86 -12.07 13.39
C THR A 21 16.59 -11.95 14.88
N PHE A 22 16.33 -10.73 15.37
CA PHE A 22 15.99 -10.52 16.78
C PHE A 22 14.55 -10.98 17.03
N ASN A 23 14.37 -11.97 17.88
CA ASN A 23 13.07 -12.43 18.35
C ASN A 23 12.96 -12.24 19.85
N GLU A 24 11.89 -11.58 20.32
CA GLU A 24 11.61 -11.46 21.76
C GLU A 24 11.22 -12.80 22.38
N LEU A 25 10.65 -13.69 21.59
CA LEU A 25 10.33 -15.06 21.98
C LEU A 25 10.84 -16.05 20.92
N THR A 26 11.57 -17.05 21.36
CA THR A 26 11.82 -18.27 20.58
C THR A 26 11.27 -19.45 21.39
N TYR A 27 10.21 -20.06 20.88
CA TYR A 27 9.51 -21.17 21.55
C TYR A 27 9.95 -22.51 20.99
N THR A 28 10.08 -23.46 21.91
CA THR A 28 10.12 -24.90 21.65
C THR A 28 9.35 -25.63 22.75
N LYS A 29 8.90 -26.84 22.53
CA LYS A 29 8.23 -27.68 23.57
C LYS A 29 9.10 -27.92 24.81
N ALA A 30 10.42 -27.79 24.71
CA ALA A 30 11.33 -27.99 25.82
C ALA A 30 11.60 -26.70 26.60
N VAL A 31 11.66 -25.56 25.92
CA VAL A 31 12.05 -24.28 26.52
C VAL A 31 11.56 -23.12 25.67
N SER A 32 11.12 -22.07 26.33
CA SER A 32 10.86 -20.75 25.74
C SER A 32 11.97 -19.77 26.14
N HIS A 33 12.65 -19.20 25.13
CA HIS A 33 13.71 -18.22 25.30
C HIS A 33 13.14 -16.83 25.09
N PHE A 34 13.21 -15.99 26.14
CA PHE A 34 12.74 -14.62 26.09
C PHE A 34 13.93 -13.65 26.01
N LYS A 35 13.83 -12.66 25.13
CA LYS A 35 14.79 -11.57 24.97
C LYS A 35 14.02 -10.25 24.97
N LEU A 36 14.57 -9.21 25.58
CA LEU A 36 13.98 -7.87 25.54
C LEU A 36 15.09 -6.82 25.50
N ASN A 37 14.95 -5.84 24.60
CA ASN A 37 15.72 -4.60 24.65
C ASN A 37 15.07 -3.64 25.65
N ALA A 38 15.78 -3.31 26.72
CA ALA A 38 15.32 -2.42 27.77
C ALA A 38 16.51 -1.63 28.32
N PRO A 39 16.30 -0.48 29.03
CA PRO A 39 17.40 0.35 29.53
C PRO A 39 18.42 -0.45 30.35
N SER A 40 19.70 -0.23 30.10
CA SER A 40 20.80 -0.88 30.85
C SER A 40 20.78 -0.56 32.33
N ASP A 41 20.16 0.54 32.71
CA ASP A 41 20.01 1.01 34.09
C ASP A 41 18.66 0.70 34.72
N ALA A 42 17.83 -0.13 34.06
CA ALA A 42 16.60 -0.64 34.64
C ALA A 42 16.89 -1.44 35.92
N LYS A 43 16.05 -1.26 36.93
CA LYS A 43 16.21 -2.00 38.24
C LYS A 43 15.87 -3.47 38.06
N SER A 44 14.84 -3.78 37.27
CA SER A 44 14.45 -5.14 36.97
C SER A 44 13.67 -5.20 35.67
N VAL A 45 13.77 -6.36 34.98
CA VAL A 45 12.94 -6.73 33.85
C VAL A 45 12.39 -8.12 34.15
N LYS A 46 11.09 -8.33 33.86
CA LYS A 46 10.37 -9.56 34.20
C LYS A 46 9.55 -10.04 32.99
N VAL A 47 9.38 -11.36 32.92
CA VAL A 47 8.35 -12.02 32.12
C VAL A 47 7.25 -12.50 33.05
N ASN A 48 6.00 -12.16 32.78
CA ASN A 48 4.83 -12.63 33.50
C ASN A 48 4.06 -13.60 32.59
N LEU A 49 3.62 -14.73 33.12
CA LEU A 49 2.86 -15.75 32.38
C LEU A 49 1.40 -15.79 32.84
N TYR A 50 0.52 -16.05 31.88
CA TYR A 50 -0.93 -16.13 32.05
C TYR A 50 -1.49 -17.33 31.27
N THR A 51 -2.66 -17.82 31.71
CA THR A 51 -3.43 -18.86 30.97
C THR A 51 -4.44 -18.27 30.00
N GLN A 52 -4.68 -16.95 30.07
CA GLN A 52 -5.71 -16.27 29.28
C GLN A 52 -5.12 -15.04 28.60
N GLY A 53 -5.57 -14.75 27.37
CA GLY A 53 -5.16 -13.58 26.60
C GLY A 53 -5.64 -12.25 27.19
N THR A 54 -6.72 -12.28 27.96
CA THR A 54 -7.27 -11.14 28.70
C THR A 54 -7.86 -11.61 30.03
N GLY A 55 -7.88 -10.75 31.03
CA GLY A 55 -8.36 -11.13 32.36
C GLY A 55 -7.49 -12.21 33.03
N GLY A 56 -8.04 -12.89 34.05
CA GLY A 56 -7.35 -13.96 34.78
C GLY A 56 -6.14 -13.49 35.59
N GLU A 57 -5.65 -14.38 36.46
CA GLU A 57 -4.52 -14.09 37.33
C GLU A 57 -3.17 -14.47 36.69
N LYS A 58 -2.13 -13.80 37.16
CA LYS A 58 -0.76 -14.12 36.81
C LYS A 58 -0.35 -15.47 37.38
N VAL A 59 0.07 -16.40 36.54
CA VAL A 59 0.46 -17.75 36.94
C VAL A 59 1.91 -17.79 37.45
N LYS A 60 2.79 -17.03 36.83
CA LYS A 60 4.22 -17.05 37.14
C LYS A 60 4.87 -15.74 36.74
N THR A 61 5.85 -15.31 37.53
CA THR A 61 6.77 -14.21 37.19
C THR A 61 8.19 -14.74 37.16
N VAL A 62 8.94 -14.44 36.11
CA VAL A 62 10.34 -14.80 35.96
C VAL A 62 11.14 -13.54 35.78
N LYS A 63 12.16 -13.34 36.64
CA LYS A 63 13.10 -12.23 36.52
C LYS A 63 14.09 -12.50 35.41
N MET A 64 14.22 -11.56 34.48
CA MET A 64 15.21 -11.63 33.40
C MET A 64 16.58 -11.22 33.89
N LYS A 65 17.63 -11.73 33.24
CA LYS A 65 19.04 -11.38 33.50
C LYS A 65 19.53 -10.47 32.38
N ARG A 66 20.27 -9.44 32.73
CA ARG A 66 20.96 -8.61 31.74
C ARG A 66 22.15 -9.37 31.18
N THR A 67 22.17 -9.59 29.86
CA THR A 67 23.21 -10.34 29.14
C THR A 67 23.98 -9.48 28.15
N GLY A 68 23.52 -8.26 27.87
CA GLY A 68 24.17 -7.26 27.02
C GLY A 68 24.04 -5.85 27.60
N LYS A 69 24.43 -4.83 26.81
CA LYS A 69 24.29 -3.42 27.23
C LYS A 69 22.84 -3.10 27.58
N ASP A 70 21.94 -3.37 26.63
CA ASP A 70 20.50 -3.11 26.74
C ASP A 70 19.68 -4.39 26.56
N LEU A 71 20.32 -5.57 26.56
CA LEU A 71 19.68 -6.86 26.30
C LEU A 71 19.47 -7.62 27.63
N TRP A 72 18.23 -8.05 27.83
CA TRP A 72 17.78 -8.87 28.96
C TRP A 72 17.23 -10.20 28.42
N THR A 73 17.51 -11.31 29.13
CA THR A 73 17.10 -12.66 28.72
C THR A 73 16.54 -13.47 29.85
N ALA A 74 15.65 -14.42 29.55
CA ALA A 74 15.19 -15.45 30.47
C ALA A 74 14.83 -16.72 29.70
N ASP A 75 15.12 -17.87 30.33
CA ASP A 75 14.71 -19.18 29.80
C ASP A 75 13.67 -19.78 30.75
N ILE A 76 12.57 -20.28 30.18
CA ILE A 76 11.51 -20.95 30.93
C ILE A 76 11.37 -22.36 30.35
N LYS A 77 11.70 -23.38 31.15
CA LYS A 77 11.61 -24.79 30.77
C LYS A 77 10.17 -25.29 30.80
N GLY A 78 9.88 -26.22 29.93
CA GLY A 78 8.58 -26.85 29.75
C GLY A 78 7.84 -26.33 28.52
N ASP A 79 6.80 -27.04 28.17
CA ASP A 79 5.89 -26.67 27.09
C ASP A 79 4.98 -25.54 27.57
N LEU A 80 5.04 -24.41 26.89
CA LEU A 80 4.23 -23.23 27.19
C LEU A 80 3.24 -22.89 26.04
N ASP A 81 3.05 -23.80 25.05
CA ASP A 81 2.07 -23.57 24.00
C ASP A 81 0.70 -23.27 24.57
N GLY A 82 0.02 -22.27 24.01
CA GLY A 82 -1.28 -21.81 24.46
C GLY A 82 -1.26 -20.89 25.69
N MET A 83 -0.10 -20.64 26.29
CA MET A 83 0.02 -19.62 27.34
C MET A 83 0.23 -18.23 26.76
N PHE A 84 0.00 -17.24 27.61
CA PHE A 84 0.24 -15.83 27.27
C PHE A 84 1.30 -15.22 28.19
N TYR A 85 1.95 -14.18 27.68
CA TYR A 85 2.99 -13.48 28.46
C TYR A 85 2.93 -11.97 28.29
N THR A 86 3.56 -11.29 29.26
CA THR A 86 3.92 -9.89 29.15
C THR A 86 5.34 -9.70 29.66
N PHE A 87 5.98 -8.65 29.17
CA PHE A 87 7.16 -8.07 29.81
C PHE A 87 6.76 -6.96 30.76
N GLN A 88 7.59 -6.73 31.78
CA GLN A 88 7.44 -5.60 32.69
C GLN A 88 8.80 -5.05 33.08
N VAL A 89 9.02 -3.76 32.80
CA VAL A 89 10.28 -3.05 33.07
C VAL A 89 10.12 -2.14 34.26
N GLU A 90 11.01 -2.24 35.23
CA GLU A 90 11.13 -1.32 36.36
C GLU A 90 12.32 -0.38 36.12
N THR A 91 12.05 0.86 35.80
CA THR A 91 13.08 1.89 35.65
C THR A 91 13.52 2.44 37.03
N LYS A 92 14.52 3.32 37.04
CA LYS A 92 14.87 4.05 38.26
C LYS A 92 13.75 4.95 38.76
N LYS A 93 12.85 5.40 37.86
CA LYS A 93 11.80 6.37 38.17
C LYS A 93 10.48 5.70 38.54
N LYS A 94 10.06 4.68 37.79
CA LYS A 94 8.79 3.99 38.01
C LYS A 94 8.82 2.55 37.52
N LEU A 95 7.86 1.76 38.00
CA LEU A 95 7.49 0.50 37.39
C LEU A 95 6.58 0.82 36.18
N MET A 96 6.97 0.33 35.01
CA MET A 96 6.16 0.48 33.81
C MET A 96 4.99 -0.51 33.82
N ASP A 97 3.95 -0.21 33.07
CA ASP A 97 2.87 -1.16 32.84
C ASP A 97 3.37 -2.38 32.05
N GLU A 98 2.58 -3.44 32.09
CA GLU A 98 2.88 -4.67 31.35
C GLU A 98 2.64 -4.48 29.86
N THR A 99 3.48 -5.11 29.03
CA THR A 99 3.44 -5.02 27.56
C THR A 99 3.70 -6.39 26.94
N PRO A 100 3.06 -6.72 25.79
CA PRO A 100 3.39 -7.92 25.02
C PRO A 100 4.81 -7.90 24.43
N GLY A 101 5.48 -6.75 24.47
CA GLY A 101 6.75 -6.50 23.80
C GLY A 101 6.57 -5.79 22.47
N VAL A 102 7.68 -5.47 21.82
CA VAL A 102 7.69 -4.74 20.54
C VAL A 102 7.58 -5.70 19.35
N PHE A 103 8.13 -6.92 19.50
CA PHE A 103 8.18 -7.95 18.45
C PHE A 103 7.16 -9.07 18.64
N ALA A 104 6.09 -8.87 19.41
CA ALA A 104 5.03 -9.87 19.53
C ALA A 104 4.51 -10.31 18.16
N LYS A 105 4.41 -11.62 17.93
CA LYS A 105 3.96 -12.23 16.66
C LYS A 105 2.57 -12.86 16.76
N ALA A 106 2.08 -13.06 17.98
CA ALA A 106 0.75 -13.53 18.30
C ALA A 106 0.29 -12.85 19.59
N VAL A 107 -0.97 -12.49 19.67
CA VAL A 107 -1.56 -11.81 20.84
C VAL A 107 -2.95 -12.35 21.15
N GLY A 108 -3.39 -12.17 22.39
CA GLY A 108 -4.78 -12.36 22.78
C GLY A 108 -5.65 -11.17 22.38
N VAL A 109 -6.93 -11.25 22.71
CA VAL A 109 -7.92 -10.19 22.47
C VAL A 109 -7.42 -8.82 22.91
N ASN A 110 -7.62 -7.83 22.04
CA ASN A 110 -7.20 -6.43 22.24
C ASN A 110 -5.68 -6.25 22.43
N GLY A 111 -4.86 -7.24 22.02
CA GLY A 111 -3.42 -7.08 21.87
C GLY A 111 -2.60 -6.84 23.16
N ARG A 112 -3.16 -7.01 24.36
CA ARG A 112 -2.49 -6.64 25.61
C ARG A 112 -1.54 -7.69 26.17
N ARG A 113 -1.64 -8.93 25.72
CA ARG A 113 -0.75 -10.04 26.07
C ARG A 113 -0.32 -10.76 24.81
N ALA A 114 0.96 -11.03 24.68
CA ALA A 114 1.46 -11.88 23.62
C ALA A 114 1.14 -13.35 23.92
N ALA A 115 0.87 -14.13 22.87
CA ALA A 115 0.63 -15.56 22.96
C ALA A 115 1.93 -16.35 22.66
N ILE A 116 2.12 -17.45 23.37
CA ILE A 116 3.16 -18.44 23.09
C ILE A 116 2.52 -19.53 22.23
N ILE A 117 2.88 -19.61 20.97
CA ILE A 117 2.35 -20.57 20.01
C ILE A 117 3.47 -21.14 19.13
N ASP A 118 3.23 -22.33 18.63
CA ASP A 118 3.98 -22.83 17.48
C ASP A 118 3.43 -22.16 16.22
N MET A 119 4.26 -21.38 15.52
CA MET A 119 3.82 -20.66 14.32
C MET A 119 3.46 -21.62 13.17
N ASP A 120 4.14 -22.78 13.09
CA ASP A 120 3.87 -23.79 12.05
C ASP A 120 2.45 -24.38 12.19
N ASP A 121 1.86 -24.37 13.40
CA ASP A 121 0.46 -24.77 13.62
C ASP A 121 -0.57 -23.82 12.97
N THR A 122 -0.14 -22.65 12.54
CA THR A 122 -0.99 -21.65 11.89
C THR A 122 -1.01 -21.77 10.36
N ASP A 123 -0.18 -22.63 9.79
CA ASP A 123 -0.08 -22.80 8.35
C ASP A 123 -1.34 -23.45 7.77
N PRO A 124 -1.96 -22.87 6.76
CA PRO A 124 -3.02 -23.53 6.02
C PRO A 124 -2.46 -24.68 5.17
N ASP A 125 -3.34 -25.56 4.71
CA ASP A 125 -2.97 -26.66 3.85
C ASP A 125 -2.16 -26.20 2.64
N LEU A 126 -1.02 -26.86 2.39
CA LEU A 126 -0.11 -26.54 1.28
C LEU A 126 0.55 -25.15 1.38
N TRP A 127 0.62 -24.53 2.56
CA TRP A 127 1.28 -23.24 2.74
C TRP A 127 2.73 -23.24 2.27
N ILE A 128 3.47 -24.32 2.54
CA ILE A 128 4.86 -24.49 2.09
C ILE A 128 5.02 -24.45 0.56
N ALA A 129 3.95 -24.70 -0.19
CA ALA A 129 3.94 -24.66 -1.65
C ALA A 129 3.44 -23.31 -2.19
N ASP A 130 3.04 -22.40 -1.32
CA ASP A 130 2.65 -21.05 -1.74
C ASP A 130 3.86 -20.28 -2.26
N THR A 131 3.68 -19.61 -3.38
CA THR A 131 4.74 -18.84 -4.03
C THR A 131 4.23 -17.44 -4.41
N ARG A 132 5.09 -16.45 -4.24
CA ARG A 132 4.81 -15.08 -4.68
C ARG A 132 4.50 -15.02 -6.17
N VAL A 133 3.57 -14.18 -6.53
CA VAL A 133 3.22 -13.95 -7.94
C VAL A 133 4.36 -13.20 -8.63
N PRO A 134 4.96 -13.73 -9.70
CA PRO A 134 6.08 -13.08 -10.37
C PRO A 134 5.67 -11.77 -11.05
N THR A 135 6.58 -10.81 -11.12
CA THR A 135 6.47 -9.61 -11.95
C THR A 135 7.83 -9.22 -12.49
N SER A 136 7.86 -8.69 -13.71
CA SER A 136 9.12 -8.26 -14.37
C SER A 136 9.49 -6.82 -13.99
N SER A 137 8.49 -5.99 -13.71
CA SER A 137 8.66 -4.58 -13.34
C SER A 137 7.50 -4.12 -12.47
N PRO A 138 7.69 -3.20 -11.54
CA PRO A 138 6.58 -2.55 -10.85
C PRO A 138 5.57 -1.87 -11.80
N THR A 139 6.02 -1.41 -12.98
CA THR A 139 5.11 -0.81 -13.99
C THR A 139 4.13 -1.81 -14.61
N ASP A 140 4.34 -3.12 -14.41
CA ASP A 140 3.41 -4.18 -14.81
C ASP A 140 2.25 -4.36 -13.81
N LEU A 141 2.35 -3.75 -12.64
CA LEU A 141 1.31 -3.81 -11.62
C LEU A 141 0.16 -2.86 -11.95
N VAL A 142 -1.03 -3.29 -11.60
CA VAL A 142 -2.24 -2.49 -11.44
C VAL A 142 -2.69 -2.71 -10.00
N ILE A 143 -2.49 -1.70 -9.17
CA ILE A 143 -2.72 -1.78 -7.73
C ILE A 143 -4.15 -1.37 -7.41
N TYR A 144 -4.84 -2.20 -6.63
CA TYR A 144 -6.20 -1.98 -6.15
C TYR A 144 -6.19 -1.83 -4.64
N GLU A 145 -6.38 -0.60 -4.15
CA GLU A 145 -6.41 -0.28 -2.73
C GLU A 145 -7.75 -0.66 -2.12
N MET A 146 -7.74 -1.41 -1.03
CA MET A 146 -8.98 -1.86 -0.42
C MET A 146 -8.88 -2.03 1.09
N HIS A 147 -10.03 -1.89 1.75
CA HIS A 147 -10.25 -2.18 3.15
C HIS A 147 -11.15 -3.42 3.28
N HIS A 148 -10.81 -4.35 4.17
CA HIS A 148 -11.54 -5.63 4.32
C HIS A 148 -13.03 -5.45 4.53
N ARG A 149 -13.39 -4.48 5.37
CA ARG A 149 -14.77 -4.22 5.72
C ARG A 149 -15.52 -3.50 4.61
N ASP A 150 -14.93 -2.45 4.01
CA ASP A 150 -15.52 -1.72 2.89
C ASP A 150 -15.92 -2.64 1.74
N PHE A 151 -14.99 -3.52 1.36
CA PHE A 151 -15.14 -4.43 0.23
C PHE A 151 -16.27 -5.44 0.43
N SER A 152 -16.47 -5.94 1.64
CA SER A 152 -17.27 -7.14 1.87
C SER A 152 -18.55 -6.97 2.69
N VAL A 153 -18.65 -5.89 3.50
CA VAL A 153 -19.70 -5.81 4.55
C VAL A 153 -21.10 -5.49 4.00
N HIS A 154 -21.18 -4.79 2.85
CA HIS A 154 -22.48 -4.41 2.28
C HIS A 154 -23.32 -5.65 1.91
N PRO A 155 -24.65 -5.64 2.15
CA PRO A 155 -25.50 -6.78 1.82
C PRO A 155 -25.40 -7.24 0.36
N SER A 156 -25.30 -6.30 -0.59
CA SER A 156 -25.20 -6.61 -2.04
C SER A 156 -23.87 -7.26 -2.45
N SER A 157 -22.86 -7.32 -1.57
CA SER A 157 -21.65 -8.11 -1.84
C SER A 157 -21.95 -9.59 -1.97
N GLU A 158 -22.97 -10.08 -1.22
CA GLU A 158 -23.34 -11.50 -1.11
C GLU A 158 -22.21 -12.41 -0.60
N LEU A 159 -21.13 -11.81 -0.06
CA LEU A 159 -20.05 -12.53 0.57
C LEU A 159 -20.48 -13.05 1.95
N GLN A 160 -19.95 -14.20 2.35
CA GLN A 160 -20.32 -14.85 3.61
C GLN A 160 -19.50 -14.31 4.78
N HIS A 161 -18.19 -14.13 4.61
CA HIS A 161 -17.27 -13.69 5.67
C HIS A 161 -17.12 -12.17 5.68
N LYS A 162 -18.23 -11.46 5.88
CA LYS A 162 -18.29 -9.98 5.82
C LYS A 162 -17.35 -9.31 6.82
N GLY A 163 -16.49 -8.42 6.33
CA GLY A 163 -15.50 -7.69 7.12
C GLY A 163 -14.35 -8.56 7.64
N LYS A 164 -14.13 -9.74 7.07
CA LYS A 164 -13.12 -10.71 7.52
C LYS A 164 -12.08 -10.98 6.44
N PHE A 165 -10.87 -11.45 6.84
CA PHE A 165 -9.84 -11.91 5.92
C PHE A 165 -10.38 -12.94 4.92
N LEU A 166 -11.18 -13.87 5.40
CA LEU A 166 -11.73 -14.95 4.58
C LEU A 166 -12.69 -14.47 3.47
N ALA A 167 -13.20 -13.23 3.51
CA ALA A 167 -13.99 -12.68 2.41
C ALA A 167 -13.21 -12.69 1.08
N LEU A 168 -11.89 -12.50 1.14
CA LEU A 168 -11.01 -12.49 -0.04
C LEU A 168 -10.60 -13.89 -0.52
N THR A 169 -11.05 -14.94 0.17
CA THR A 169 -10.91 -16.34 -0.31
C THR A 169 -12.13 -16.79 -1.13
N GLU A 170 -13.23 -16.02 -1.08
CA GLU A 170 -14.49 -16.40 -1.70
C GLU A 170 -14.46 -16.24 -3.23
N PRO A 171 -15.06 -17.18 -3.97
CA PRO A 171 -15.02 -17.15 -5.44
C PRO A 171 -15.52 -15.84 -6.06
N LYS A 172 -16.52 -15.19 -5.45
CA LYS A 172 -17.09 -13.93 -5.96
C LYS A 172 -16.10 -12.77 -5.84
N ALA A 173 -15.38 -12.67 -4.72
CA ALA A 173 -14.33 -11.66 -4.50
C ALA A 173 -13.18 -11.86 -5.48
N ILE A 174 -12.68 -13.09 -5.58
CA ILE A 174 -11.60 -13.45 -6.52
C ILE A 174 -12.02 -13.20 -7.98
N TYR A 175 -13.26 -13.57 -8.34
CA TYR A 175 -13.78 -13.32 -9.69
C TYR A 175 -13.81 -11.83 -10.04
N HIS A 176 -14.30 -10.99 -9.11
CA HIS A 176 -14.35 -9.54 -9.33
C HIS A 176 -12.95 -8.96 -9.62
N LEU A 177 -11.97 -9.24 -8.76
CA LEU A 177 -10.60 -8.75 -8.92
C LEU A 177 -9.98 -9.24 -10.24
N LYS A 178 -10.14 -10.52 -10.57
CA LYS A 178 -9.63 -11.10 -11.83
C LYS A 178 -10.32 -10.52 -13.06
N ASN A 179 -11.63 -10.31 -12.99
CA ASN A 179 -12.41 -9.77 -14.12
C ASN A 179 -12.09 -8.30 -14.36
N LEU A 180 -11.84 -7.53 -13.30
CA LEU A 180 -11.32 -6.16 -13.41
C LEU A 180 -9.89 -6.14 -13.99
N GLY A 181 -9.13 -7.22 -13.82
CA GLY A 181 -7.80 -7.42 -14.37
C GLY A 181 -6.67 -6.86 -13.48
N VAL A 182 -6.98 -6.46 -12.26
CA VAL A 182 -5.96 -6.04 -11.27
C VAL A 182 -5.08 -7.24 -10.88
N ASN A 183 -3.81 -6.99 -10.64
CA ASN A 183 -2.83 -8.03 -10.31
C ASN A 183 -2.07 -7.78 -9.00
N ALA A 184 -2.44 -6.73 -8.27
CA ALA A 184 -1.98 -6.47 -6.92
C ALA A 184 -3.10 -5.84 -6.09
N VAL A 185 -3.33 -6.32 -4.88
CA VAL A 185 -4.18 -5.66 -3.88
C VAL A 185 -3.30 -4.98 -2.85
N HIS A 186 -3.58 -3.73 -2.57
CA HIS A 186 -3.04 -2.97 -1.44
C HIS A 186 -4.09 -3.00 -0.34
N LEU A 187 -3.81 -3.75 0.71
CA LEU A 187 -4.68 -3.85 1.87
C LEU A 187 -4.37 -2.71 2.84
N LEU A 188 -5.38 -1.93 3.22
CA LEU A 188 -5.25 -0.97 4.33
C LEU A 188 -4.74 -1.70 5.58
N PRO A 189 -4.26 -0.99 6.61
CA PRO A 189 -3.62 -1.61 7.76
C PRO A 189 -4.35 -2.85 8.26
N SER A 190 -3.66 -3.98 8.21
CA SER A 190 -4.20 -5.30 8.55
C SER A 190 -3.47 -5.93 9.75
N PHE A 191 -2.57 -5.17 10.38
CA PHE A 191 -1.96 -5.50 11.67
C PHE A 191 -2.87 -5.07 12.83
N ASP A 192 -2.60 -5.57 14.03
CA ASP A 192 -3.35 -5.30 15.26
C ASP A 192 -3.27 -3.81 15.64
N TYR A 193 -4.43 -3.15 15.72
CA TYR A 193 -4.58 -1.73 16.00
C TYR A 193 -5.54 -1.45 17.15
N ALA A 194 -5.52 -0.24 17.73
CA ALA A 194 -6.09 0.03 19.04
C ALA A 194 -7.59 0.40 19.05
N SER A 195 -8.11 0.94 17.94
CA SER A 195 -9.44 1.59 17.92
C SER A 195 -10.64 0.66 17.89
N VAL A 196 -10.44 -0.65 17.74
CA VAL A 196 -11.53 -1.65 17.71
C VAL A 196 -11.44 -2.53 18.94
N ASP A 197 -12.55 -2.66 19.67
CA ASP A 197 -12.66 -3.62 20.77
C ASP A 197 -12.99 -5.00 20.23
N GLU A 198 -11.99 -5.85 20.07
CA GLU A 198 -12.10 -7.21 19.56
C GLU A 198 -12.98 -8.12 20.46
N SER A 199 -13.17 -7.75 21.72
CA SER A 199 -14.06 -8.49 22.64
C SER A 199 -15.56 -8.28 22.34
N ARG A 200 -15.87 -7.35 21.45
CA ARG A 200 -17.24 -6.96 21.09
C ARG A 200 -17.52 -7.19 19.60
N PRO A 201 -17.43 -8.43 19.09
CA PRO A 201 -17.68 -8.75 17.68
C PRO A 201 -19.15 -8.54 17.28
N ASP A 202 -20.06 -8.41 18.25
CA ASP A 202 -21.49 -8.12 18.10
C ASP A 202 -21.76 -6.66 17.72
N VAL A 203 -20.82 -5.77 17.94
CA VAL A 203 -20.94 -4.34 17.65
C VAL A 203 -20.23 -4.01 16.33
N ALA A 204 -20.93 -3.34 15.43
CA ALA A 204 -20.30 -2.81 14.22
C ALA A 204 -19.31 -1.69 14.61
N GLN A 205 -18.04 -1.96 14.43
CA GLN A 205 -16.94 -1.04 14.68
C GLN A 205 -16.17 -0.87 13.38
N TYR A 206 -15.77 0.35 13.11
CA TYR A 206 -15.03 0.69 11.88
C TYR A 206 -13.85 1.58 12.20
N ASN A 207 -12.70 1.21 11.69
CA ASN A 207 -11.52 2.07 11.61
C ASN A 207 -10.66 1.63 10.42
N TRP A 208 -9.92 2.56 9.79
CA TRP A 208 -8.95 2.21 8.75
C TRP A 208 -7.74 1.44 9.29
N GLY A 209 -7.44 1.57 10.60
CA GLY A 209 -6.34 0.87 11.25
C GLY A 209 -5.01 1.64 11.34
N TYR A 210 -5.01 2.96 11.10
CA TYR A 210 -3.80 3.79 11.23
C TYR A 210 -3.49 4.20 12.68
N ASP A 211 -3.79 3.33 13.63
CA ASP A 211 -3.52 3.48 15.05
C ASP A 211 -2.85 2.22 15.62
N PRO A 212 -1.61 1.92 15.19
CA PRO A 212 -0.93 0.65 15.41
C PRO A 212 -0.69 0.34 16.89
N LEU A 213 -0.94 -0.93 17.26
CA LEU A 213 -0.68 -1.47 18.61
C LEU A 213 0.40 -2.57 18.56
N ASN A 214 0.17 -3.64 17.78
CA ASN A 214 1.12 -4.73 17.58
C ASN A 214 1.41 -4.93 16.08
N TYR A 215 2.54 -4.40 15.63
CA TYR A 215 2.90 -4.27 14.20
C TYR A 215 3.13 -5.60 13.46
N ASN A 216 3.39 -6.69 14.20
CA ASN A 216 3.75 -8.00 13.61
C ASN A 216 2.64 -9.05 13.75
N VAL A 217 1.43 -8.62 14.10
CA VAL A 217 0.28 -9.50 14.34
C VAL A 217 -0.87 -9.08 13.46
N PRO A 218 -1.55 -9.99 12.75
CA PRO A 218 -2.78 -9.66 12.03
C PRO A 218 -3.90 -9.18 12.95
N GLU A 219 -4.71 -8.23 12.48
CA GLU A 219 -5.83 -7.65 13.22
C GLU A 219 -6.90 -8.69 13.56
N GLY A 220 -7.28 -8.77 14.84
CA GLY A 220 -8.22 -9.78 15.32
C GLY A 220 -9.67 -9.52 14.93
N SER A 221 -10.07 -8.27 14.74
CA SER A 221 -11.44 -7.97 14.28
C SER A 221 -11.71 -8.45 12.85
N TYR A 222 -10.67 -8.70 12.06
CA TYR A 222 -10.78 -9.30 10.73
C TYR A 222 -10.73 -10.85 10.74
N ALA A 223 -10.43 -11.47 11.89
CA ALA A 223 -10.53 -12.92 12.04
C ALA A 223 -11.95 -13.36 12.44
N THR A 224 -12.27 -14.62 12.21
CA THR A 224 -13.57 -15.19 12.64
C THR A 224 -13.65 -15.36 14.14
N ASP A 225 -12.50 -15.58 14.80
CA ASP A 225 -12.36 -15.67 16.25
C ASP A 225 -11.14 -14.87 16.72
N ALA A 226 -11.38 -13.69 17.28
CA ALA A 226 -10.34 -12.85 17.86
C ALA A 226 -9.74 -13.41 19.16
N ALA A 227 -10.44 -14.34 19.83
CA ALA A 227 -9.98 -14.94 21.08
C ALA A 227 -8.93 -16.04 20.83
N ASP A 228 -8.93 -16.67 19.64
CA ASP A 228 -7.92 -17.62 19.25
C ASP A 228 -6.75 -16.90 18.53
N PRO A 229 -5.57 -16.79 19.17
CA PRO A 229 -4.41 -16.13 18.54
C PRO A 229 -3.94 -16.82 17.25
N LYS A 230 -4.21 -18.14 17.08
CA LYS A 230 -3.86 -18.89 15.87
C LYS A 230 -4.84 -18.62 14.73
N ALA A 231 -6.11 -18.30 15.00
CA ALA A 231 -7.12 -18.06 13.98
C ALA A 231 -6.76 -16.85 13.10
N ARG A 232 -6.43 -15.67 13.68
CA ARG A 232 -6.09 -14.45 12.93
C ARG A 232 -4.89 -14.67 12.00
N ILE A 233 -3.89 -15.44 12.44
CA ILE A 233 -2.69 -15.74 11.65
C ILE A 233 -3.03 -16.68 10.50
N ARG A 234 -3.74 -17.77 10.79
CA ARG A 234 -4.14 -18.77 9.77
C ARG A 234 -5.02 -18.18 8.70
N GLU A 235 -6.03 -17.39 9.09
CA GLU A 235 -6.97 -16.78 8.14
C GLU A 235 -6.30 -15.73 7.26
N PHE A 236 -5.35 -14.97 7.80
CA PHE A 236 -4.55 -14.05 6.99
C PHE A 236 -3.69 -14.83 5.96
N LYS A 237 -3.02 -15.92 6.37
CA LYS A 237 -2.28 -16.80 5.44
C LYS A 237 -3.20 -17.40 4.36
N GLN A 238 -4.41 -17.84 4.74
CA GLN A 238 -5.40 -18.35 3.78
C GLN A 238 -5.81 -17.31 2.74
N MET A 239 -6.00 -16.07 3.16
CA MET A 239 -6.28 -14.94 2.27
C MET A 239 -5.13 -14.72 1.28
N VAL A 240 -3.90 -14.62 1.77
CA VAL A 240 -2.72 -14.44 0.91
C VAL A 240 -2.60 -15.58 -0.09
N GLN A 241 -2.71 -16.83 0.37
CA GLN A 241 -2.64 -18.01 -0.49
C GLN A 241 -3.74 -18.02 -1.57
N ALA A 242 -4.95 -17.60 -1.24
CA ALA A 242 -6.05 -17.52 -2.20
C ALA A 242 -5.80 -16.47 -3.29
N LEU A 243 -5.27 -15.31 -2.90
CA LEU A 243 -4.91 -14.24 -3.83
C LEU A 243 -3.73 -14.67 -4.73
N HIS A 244 -2.68 -15.30 -4.18
CA HIS A 244 -1.57 -15.85 -4.96
C HIS A 244 -2.02 -16.90 -5.98
N LYS A 245 -2.89 -17.82 -5.59
CA LYS A 245 -3.50 -18.81 -6.51
C LYS A 245 -4.30 -18.15 -7.63
N ALA A 246 -4.83 -16.95 -7.39
CA ALA A 246 -5.54 -16.16 -8.40
C ALA A 246 -4.60 -15.33 -9.30
N GLY A 247 -3.30 -15.30 -9.03
CA GLY A 247 -2.32 -14.48 -9.73
C GLY A 247 -2.30 -13.02 -9.26
N ILE A 248 -2.73 -12.76 -8.02
CA ILE A 248 -2.82 -11.42 -7.43
C ILE A 248 -1.80 -11.29 -6.29
N ARG A 249 -0.94 -10.29 -6.37
CA ARG A 249 0.05 -9.94 -5.34
C ARG A 249 -0.64 -9.26 -4.16
N VAL A 250 -0.05 -9.40 -2.97
CA VAL A 250 -0.55 -8.75 -1.75
C VAL A 250 0.45 -7.71 -1.28
N ILE A 251 0.01 -6.47 -1.20
CA ILE A 251 0.76 -5.33 -0.68
C ILE A 251 0.16 -4.94 0.66
N LEU A 252 1.00 -4.88 1.68
CA LEU A 252 0.58 -4.51 3.03
C LEU A 252 0.86 -3.04 3.30
N ASP A 253 -0.13 -2.33 3.83
CA ASP A 253 0.05 -0.98 4.37
C ASP A 253 0.71 -1.07 5.74
N VAL A 254 1.83 -0.35 5.93
CA VAL A 254 2.60 -0.36 7.18
C VAL A 254 2.76 1.03 7.77
N VAL A 255 2.49 1.16 9.05
CA VAL A 255 2.40 2.43 9.77
C VAL A 255 3.51 2.50 10.84
N TYR A 256 4.78 2.58 10.40
CA TYR A 256 5.91 2.66 11.34
C TYR A 256 6.20 4.08 11.82
N ASN A 257 5.53 5.07 11.25
CA ASN A 257 5.81 6.49 11.50
C ASN A 257 5.34 7.00 12.86
N HIS A 258 4.37 6.36 13.50
CA HIS A 258 3.86 6.74 14.83
C HIS A 258 3.31 5.53 15.61
N THR A 259 2.92 5.76 16.85
CA THR A 259 2.19 4.81 17.70
C THR A 259 0.84 5.40 18.07
N PHE A 260 -0.13 4.55 18.41
CA PHE A 260 -1.47 4.98 18.84
C PHE A 260 -1.42 6.04 19.96
N ASP A 261 -0.60 5.78 20.98
CA ASP A 261 -0.26 6.77 22.01
C ASP A 261 1.20 6.55 22.46
N ILE A 262 1.77 7.51 23.14
CA ILE A 262 3.17 7.43 23.60
C ILE A 262 3.26 6.58 24.86
N GLU A 263 2.45 6.89 25.88
CA GLU A 263 2.64 6.34 27.23
C GLU A 263 2.34 4.85 27.31
N GLY A 264 1.25 4.40 26.65
CA GLY A 264 0.82 3.01 26.59
C GLY A 264 1.41 2.20 25.45
N SER A 265 2.23 2.80 24.58
CA SER A 265 2.82 2.07 23.46
C SER A 265 3.83 1.01 23.93
N ASN A 266 3.87 -0.11 23.23
CA ASN A 266 4.83 -1.18 23.51
C ASN A 266 6.29 -0.67 23.45
N PHE A 267 6.58 0.28 22.58
CA PHE A 267 7.89 0.94 22.49
C PHE A 267 8.27 1.65 23.78
N ASN A 268 7.36 2.47 24.33
CA ASN A 268 7.65 3.24 25.54
C ASN A 268 7.63 2.36 26.80
N LEU A 269 6.79 1.33 26.83
CA LEU A 269 6.71 0.41 27.97
C LEU A 269 7.96 -0.47 28.08
N THR A 270 8.62 -0.79 26.96
CA THR A 270 9.88 -1.54 26.96
C THR A 270 11.10 -0.66 27.15
N TYR A 271 11.19 0.47 26.45
CA TYR A 271 12.35 1.38 26.52
C TYR A 271 11.87 2.85 26.50
N PRO A 272 11.50 3.42 27.66
CA PRO A 272 10.91 4.75 27.76
C PRO A 272 11.69 5.84 27.04
N GLY A 273 11.02 6.55 26.12
CA GLY A 273 11.53 7.69 25.36
C GLY A 273 12.55 7.34 24.27
N TYR A 274 12.94 6.08 24.09
CA TYR A 274 13.98 5.73 23.11
C TYR A 274 13.49 5.81 21.67
N TYR A 275 12.34 5.25 21.36
CA TYR A 275 11.88 5.05 19.98
C TYR A 275 11.31 6.30 19.32
N PHE A 276 11.01 7.33 20.10
CA PHE A 276 10.42 8.57 19.59
C PHE A 276 11.48 9.60 19.22
N ARG A 277 11.19 10.39 18.18
CA ARG A 277 11.98 11.54 17.78
C ARG A 277 11.63 12.73 18.64
N MET A 278 12.65 13.46 19.06
CA MET A 278 12.50 14.59 19.98
C MET A 278 12.92 15.88 19.28
N THR A 279 12.20 16.94 19.55
CA THR A 279 12.59 18.32 19.18
C THR A 279 13.76 18.81 20.02
N ALA A 280 14.41 19.87 19.59
CA ALA A 280 15.55 20.45 20.30
C ALA A 280 15.21 20.94 21.73
N ASP A 281 13.96 21.29 21.99
CA ASP A 281 13.46 21.69 23.33
C ASP A 281 12.97 20.50 24.18
N GLY A 282 13.20 19.27 23.70
CA GLY A 282 12.94 18.06 24.47
C GLY A 282 11.48 17.58 24.45
N LYS A 283 10.66 18.07 23.55
CA LYS A 283 9.30 17.53 23.31
C LYS A 283 9.34 16.44 22.27
N VAL A 284 8.32 15.58 22.25
CA VAL A 284 8.15 14.62 21.18
C VAL A 284 7.77 15.37 19.90
N SER A 285 8.44 15.06 18.79
CA SER A 285 8.14 15.59 17.47
C SER A 285 6.86 14.95 16.93
N ASP A 286 6.10 15.69 16.11
CA ASP A 286 4.81 15.27 15.56
C ASP A 286 4.71 15.51 14.06
N GLY A 287 5.63 14.93 13.32
CA GLY A 287 5.56 14.91 11.85
C GLY A 287 4.40 14.07 11.31
N SER A 288 3.85 13.18 12.12
CA SER A 288 2.70 12.35 11.76
C SER A 288 1.35 13.08 11.84
N GLY A 289 1.26 14.17 12.63
CA GLY A 289 -0.02 14.80 12.97
C GLY A 289 -0.91 13.95 13.91
N CYS A 290 -0.35 12.84 14.47
CA CYS A 290 -1.04 11.92 15.38
C CYS A 290 -0.53 12.05 16.83
N GLY A 291 0.21 13.11 17.15
CA GLY A 291 0.73 13.41 18.48
C GLY A 291 2.14 12.85 18.77
N ASN A 292 2.72 12.10 17.85
CA ASN A 292 4.09 11.58 17.99
C ASN A 292 4.67 11.13 16.64
N GLU A 293 5.99 10.98 16.59
CA GLU A 293 6.68 10.30 15.49
C GLU A 293 7.80 9.40 16.00
N THR A 294 8.02 8.30 15.32
CA THR A 294 9.12 7.37 15.60
C THR A 294 10.42 7.86 14.98
N ALA A 295 11.53 7.50 15.59
CA ALA A 295 12.87 7.88 15.17
C ALA A 295 13.54 6.74 14.39
N SER A 296 13.23 6.60 13.10
CA SER A 296 13.72 5.50 12.26
C SER A 296 15.25 5.45 12.17
N GLU A 297 15.93 6.58 12.33
CA GLU A 297 17.39 6.70 12.37
C GLU A 297 18.04 6.06 13.60
N LYS A 298 17.27 5.80 14.67
CA LYS A 298 17.81 5.16 15.89
C LYS A 298 17.98 3.65 15.70
N PRO A 299 19.10 3.07 16.16
CA PRO A 299 19.45 1.67 15.86
C PRO A 299 18.34 0.65 16.16
N LEU A 300 17.70 0.72 17.35
CA LEU A 300 16.66 -0.26 17.70
C LEU A 300 15.36 -0.05 16.90
N MET A 301 15.00 1.20 16.53
CA MET A 301 13.84 1.45 15.68
C MET A 301 14.11 0.98 14.26
N ARG A 302 15.28 1.27 13.72
CA ARG A 302 15.72 0.78 12.40
C ARG A 302 15.70 -0.76 12.34
N GLN A 303 16.29 -1.40 13.36
CA GLN A 303 16.27 -2.85 13.49
C GLN A 303 14.83 -3.38 13.50
N PHE A 304 13.96 -2.77 14.31
CA PHE A 304 12.56 -3.14 14.39
C PHE A 304 11.86 -3.07 13.02
N MET A 305 12.01 -1.96 12.29
CA MET A 305 11.38 -1.79 10.98
C MET A 305 11.85 -2.85 9.98
N ILE A 306 13.16 -3.11 9.91
CA ILE A 306 13.73 -4.13 9.03
C ILE A 306 13.16 -5.51 9.38
N GLU A 307 13.19 -5.91 10.64
CA GLU A 307 12.78 -7.24 11.08
C GLU A 307 11.27 -7.44 10.99
N SER A 308 10.47 -6.37 11.21
CA SER A 308 9.03 -6.40 11.02
C SER A 308 8.66 -6.65 9.55
N VAL A 309 9.28 -5.92 8.62
CA VAL A 309 9.07 -6.15 7.19
C VAL A 309 9.50 -7.55 6.77
N LEU A 310 10.64 -8.03 7.26
CA LEU A 310 11.11 -9.40 6.98
C LEU A 310 10.17 -10.46 7.57
N HIS A 311 9.56 -10.21 8.74
CA HIS A 311 8.56 -11.10 9.31
C HIS A 311 7.35 -11.24 8.39
N TRP A 312 6.77 -10.14 7.90
CA TRP A 312 5.65 -10.17 6.97
C TRP A 312 5.98 -10.88 5.64
N VAL A 313 7.21 -10.73 5.16
CA VAL A 313 7.65 -11.41 3.93
C VAL A 313 7.87 -12.90 4.14
N ASN A 314 8.51 -13.30 5.23
CA ASN A 314 8.88 -14.70 5.46
C ASN A 314 7.71 -15.53 5.99
N GLU A 315 6.90 -14.97 6.88
CA GLU A 315 5.79 -15.66 7.54
C GLU A 315 4.50 -15.63 6.73
N TYR A 316 4.23 -14.51 6.07
CA TYR A 316 2.96 -14.28 5.37
C TYR A 316 3.11 -14.15 3.85
N HIS A 317 4.31 -14.31 3.31
CA HIS A 317 4.63 -14.24 1.88
C HIS A 317 4.22 -12.93 1.19
N ILE A 318 4.20 -11.81 1.91
CA ILE A 318 3.80 -10.50 1.38
C ILE A 318 4.70 -10.08 0.21
N ASP A 319 4.09 -9.53 -0.84
CA ASP A 319 4.71 -9.16 -2.13
C ASP A 319 5.12 -7.69 -2.23
N GLY A 320 4.71 -6.86 -1.30
CA GLY A 320 5.04 -5.44 -1.31
C GLY A 320 4.55 -4.71 -0.08
N PHE A 321 5.01 -3.46 0.06
CA PHE A 321 4.69 -2.60 1.20
C PHE A 321 4.40 -1.18 0.74
N ARG A 322 3.32 -0.60 1.24
CA ARG A 322 3.06 0.83 1.23
C ARG A 322 3.41 1.40 2.61
N PHE A 323 4.30 2.35 2.66
CA PHE A 323 4.69 3.03 3.90
C PHE A 323 3.84 4.29 4.08
N ASP A 324 3.01 4.26 5.12
CA ASP A 324 2.26 5.43 5.58
C ASP A 324 3.23 6.52 6.00
N LEU A 325 2.98 7.77 5.56
CA LEU A 325 3.85 8.93 5.82
C LEU A 325 5.34 8.58 5.69
N MET A 326 5.71 7.90 4.60
CA MET A 326 7.10 7.47 4.32
C MET A 326 8.10 8.60 4.46
N GLY A 327 7.66 9.84 4.19
CA GLY A 327 8.47 11.05 4.31
C GLY A 327 8.94 11.40 5.72
N ILE A 328 8.50 10.68 6.76
CA ILE A 328 9.00 10.82 8.13
C ILE A 328 10.23 9.95 8.36
N HIS A 329 10.39 8.85 7.61
CA HIS A 329 11.50 7.92 7.75
C HIS A 329 12.76 8.44 7.09
N ASP A 330 13.92 8.11 7.66
CA ASP A 330 15.20 8.46 7.07
C ASP A 330 15.53 7.58 5.84
N ILE A 331 16.21 8.18 4.87
CA ILE A 331 16.58 7.53 3.60
C ILE A 331 17.43 6.28 3.84
N GLU A 332 18.35 6.30 4.83
CA GLU A 332 19.22 5.17 5.11
C GLU A 332 18.42 3.94 5.54
N THR A 333 17.47 4.11 6.48
CA THR A 333 16.60 3.03 6.94
C THR A 333 15.77 2.45 5.80
N MET A 334 15.15 3.31 4.97
CA MET A 334 14.37 2.85 3.83
C MET A 334 15.21 2.05 2.82
N ASN A 335 16.43 2.51 2.52
CA ASN A 335 17.34 1.80 1.63
C ASN A 335 17.88 0.50 2.23
N LEU A 336 18.05 0.42 3.57
CA LEU A 336 18.42 -0.82 4.24
C LEU A 336 17.30 -1.85 4.19
N ILE A 337 16.04 -1.45 4.43
CA ILE A 337 14.88 -2.32 4.23
C ILE A 337 14.88 -2.87 2.79
N ARG A 338 15.01 -2.00 1.80
CA ARG A 338 15.07 -2.41 0.39
C ARG A 338 16.18 -3.44 0.13
N LYS A 339 17.37 -3.19 0.69
CA LYS A 339 18.52 -4.09 0.55
C LYS A 339 18.27 -5.47 1.15
N GLU A 340 17.63 -5.54 2.31
CA GLU A 340 17.30 -6.83 2.94
C GLU A 340 16.23 -7.59 2.14
N LEU A 341 15.21 -6.89 1.64
CA LEU A 341 14.19 -7.49 0.78
C LEU A 341 14.77 -8.01 -0.54
N ASP A 342 15.77 -7.31 -1.12
CA ASP A 342 16.45 -7.75 -2.35
C ASP A 342 17.18 -9.10 -2.21
N LYS A 343 17.55 -9.48 -0.99
CA LYS A 343 18.16 -10.79 -0.74
C LYS A 343 17.14 -11.93 -0.81
N ILE A 344 15.85 -11.62 -0.58
CA ILE A 344 14.74 -12.58 -0.63
C ILE A 344 14.14 -12.62 -2.03
N ASP A 345 13.64 -11.48 -2.50
CA ASP A 345 13.06 -11.31 -3.83
C ASP A 345 13.10 -9.83 -4.26
N PRO A 346 13.89 -9.48 -5.27
CA PRO A 346 13.94 -8.11 -5.80
C PRO A 346 12.60 -7.59 -6.36
N ALA A 347 11.64 -8.49 -6.63
CA ALA A 347 10.31 -8.14 -7.12
C ALA A 347 9.35 -7.69 -6.01
N ILE A 348 9.71 -7.80 -4.72
CA ILE A 348 8.93 -7.22 -3.63
C ILE A 348 8.93 -5.71 -3.79
N TYR A 349 7.75 -5.12 -4.00
CA TYR A 349 7.64 -3.70 -4.30
C TYR A 349 7.52 -2.87 -3.03
N MET A 350 8.21 -1.74 -2.98
CA MET A 350 8.10 -0.75 -1.90
C MET A 350 7.69 0.60 -2.47
N TYR A 351 6.72 1.24 -1.85
CA TYR A 351 6.33 2.62 -2.14
C TYR A 351 5.68 3.25 -0.90
N GLY A 352 5.41 4.53 -0.95
CA GLY A 352 4.75 5.19 0.16
C GLY A 352 4.45 6.66 -0.09
N GLU A 353 3.98 7.33 0.94
CA GLU A 353 3.71 8.75 0.92
C GLU A 353 4.99 9.54 1.15
N GLY A 354 5.47 10.20 0.10
CA GLY A 354 6.69 11.00 0.13
C GLY A 354 6.51 12.37 0.79
N TRP A 355 5.76 12.43 1.89
CA TRP A 355 5.49 13.65 2.68
C TRP A 355 5.31 13.31 4.16
N SER A 356 5.17 14.35 4.99
CA SER A 356 4.76 14.30 6.39
C SER A 356 3.48 15.11 6.58
N ALA A 357 2.68 14.79 7.60
CA ALA A 357 1.47 15.55 7.92
C ALA A 357 1.76 16.81 8.75
N GLY A 358 2.90 16.83 9.46
CA GLY A 358 3.35 17.93 10.29
C GLY A 358 4.85 18.21 10.15
N ALA A 359 5.38 19.05 11.02
CA ALA A 359 6.81 19.35 11.07
C ALA A 359 7.58 18.18 11.70
N CYS A 360 8.55 17.66 11.00
CA CYS A 360 9.41 16.57 11.44
C CYS A 360 10.72 17.13 12.02
N ALA A 361 11.15 16.68 13.21
CA ALA A 361 12.36 17.14 13.85
C ALA A 361 13.62 16.38 13.35
N TYR A 362 13.75 16.22 12.04
CA TYR A 362 14.90 15.61 11.39
C TYR A 362 15.22 16.37 10.09
N PRO A 363 16.48 16.41 9.63
CA PRO A 363 16.85 17.16 8.42
C PRO A 363 16.06 16.66 7.19
N THR A 364 15.32 17.55 6.54
CA THR A 364 14.42 17.22 5.43
C THR A 364 15.16 16.55 4.26
N GLU A 365 16.42 16.93 4.02
CA GLU A 365 17.27 16.34 2.97
C GLU A 365 17.68 14.88 3.25
N GLN A 366 17.50 14.40 4.47
CA GLN A 366 17.77 13.02 4.91
C GLN A 366 16.48 12.19 5.06
N LEU A 367 15.31 12.81 4.85
CA LEU A 367 14.02 12.14 4.93
C LEU A 367 13.60 11.57 3.57
N ALA A 368 12.85 10.47 3.57
CA ALA A 368 12.32 9.81 2.39
C ALA A 368 11.14 10.57 1.75
N MET A 369 11.30 11.89 1.67
CA MET A 369 10.36 12.79 0.98
C MET A 369 10.38 12.53 -0.52
N LYS A 370 9.28 12.80 -1.21
CA LYS A 370 9.16 12.71 -2.68
C LYS A 370 10.29 13.47 -3.39
N ALA A 371 10.63 14.68 -2.89
CA ALA A 371 11.72 15.47 -3.45
C ALA A 371 13.09 14.79 -3.40
N ASN A 372 13.29 13.85 -2.48
CA ASN A 372 14.50 13.05 -2.29
C ASN A 372 14.43 11.65 -2.92
N ALA A 373 13.34 11.30 -3.63
CA ALA A 373 13.10 9.95 -4.13
C ALA A 373 14.21 9.41 -5.06
N ARG A 374 15.00 10.29 -5.67
CA ARG A 374 16.19 9.89 -6.45
C ARG A 374 17.29 9.22 -5.60
N GLN A 375 17.28 9.43 -4.29
CA GLN A 375 18.19 8.78 -3.34
C GLN A 375 17.62 7.45 -2.80
N LEU A 376 16.36 7.15 -3.10
CA LEU A 376 15.69 5.92 -2.70
C LEU A 376 15.88 4.84 -3.78
N ASN A 377 16.44 3.70 -3.38
CA ASN A 377 16.75 2.60 -4.29
C ASN A 377 15.47 1.83 -4.67
N ARG A 378 14.89 2.13 -5.85
CA ARG A 378 13.68 1.43 -6.36
C ARG A 378 12.49 1.46 -5.39
N ILE A 379 12.34 2.54 -4.63
CA ILE A 379 11.20 2.79 -3.76
C ILE A 379 10.35 3.87 -4.40
N GLY A 380 9.07 3.61 -4.56
CA GLY A 380 8.12 4.51 -5.21
C GLY A 380 7.51 5.53 -4.26
N ALA A 381 6.92 6.58 -4.83
CA ALA A 381 6.14 7.57 -4.10
C ALA A 381 4.86 7.93 -4.87
N PHE A 382 3.82 8.31 -4.15
CA PHE A 382 2.58 8.83 -4.73
C PHE A 382 2.82 10.17 -5.43
N CYS A 383 2.23 10.34 -6.63
CA CYS A 383 2.33 11.55 -7.44
C CYS A 383 1.14 12.48 -7.19
N ASP A 384 1.20 13.26 -6.12
CA ASP A 384 0.21 14.30 -5.83
C ASP A 384 0.21 15.42 -6.87
N ASP A 385 1.33 15.67 -7.58
CA ASP A 385 1.36 16.62 -8.71
C ASP A 385 0.27 16.29 -9.75
N MET A 386 0.16 15.02 -10.16
CA MET A 386 -0.83 14.56 -11.13
C MET A 386 -2.23 14.46 -10.52
N ARG A 387 -2.34 13.88 -9.31
CA ARG A 387 -3.63 13.74 -8.61
C ARG A 387 -4.35 15.08 -8.50
N ASP A 388 -3.67 16.10 -7.97
CA ASP A 388 -4.27 17.39 -7.71
C ASP A 388 -4.45 18.22 -8.99
N ALA A 389 -3.60 18.01 -10.00
CA ALA A 389 -3.81 18.59 -11.32
C ALA A 389 -5.06 18.03 -12.02
N LEU A 390 -5.42 16.76 -11.77
CA LEU A 390 -6.65 16.18 -12.28
C LEU A 390 -7.88 16.69 -11.50
N ARG A 391 -7.93 16.49 -10.20
CA ARG A 391 -9.16 16.64 -9.39
C ARG A 391 -9.26 17.93 -8.57
N GLY A 392 -8.16 18.63 -8.35
CA GLY A 392 -8.06 19.80 -7.47
C GLY A 392 -7.21 19.53 -6.22
N PRO A 393 -6.73 20.60 -5.55
CA PRO A 393 -5.78 20.50 -4.47
C PRO A 393 -6.36 19.84 -3.22
N PHE A 394 -5.53 19.10 -2.50
CA PHE A 394 -5.87 18.49 -1.21
C PHE A 394 -6.40 19.52 -0.18
N SER A 395 -5.90 20.74 -0.22
CA SER A 395 -6.21 21.77 0.78
C SER A 395 -7.58 22.43 0.64
N ASP A 396 -8.31 22.19 -0.46
CA ASP A 396 -9.62 22.78 -0.72
C ASP A 396 -10.51 21.87 -1.55
N ASP A 397 -11.50 21.26 -0.91
CA ASP A 397 -12.43 20.31 -1.53
C ASP A 397 -13.33 20.93 -2.61
N HIS A 398 -13.52 22.25 -2.59
CA HIS A 398 -14.38 22.97 -3.54
C HIS A 398 -13.61 23.48 -4.75
N GLN A 399 -12.29 23.48 -4.69
CA GLN A 399 -11.46 23.91 -5.81
C GLN A 399 -11.28 22.75 -6.80
N GLY A 400 -11.80 22.92 -8.02
CA GLY A 400 -11.55 22.00 -9.13
C GLY A 400 -10.20 22.25 -9.81
N ALA A 401 -9.89 21.40 -10.79
CA ALA A 401 -8.70 21.53 -11.64
C ALA A 401 -9.04 21.12 -13.08
N PHE A 402 -8.20 20.31 -13.73
CA PHE A 402 -8.36 19.91 -15.13
C PHE A 402 -9.74 19.26 -15.40
N LEU A 403 -10.19 18.33 -14.57
CA LEU A 403 -11.51 17.67 -14.73
C LEU A 403 -12.67 18.64 -14.60
N ALA A 404 -12.53 19.73 -13.84
CA ALA A 404 -13.53 20.79 -13.77
C ALA A 404 -13.50 21.76 -14.99
N GLY A 405 -12.62 21.52 -15.95
CA GLY A 405 -12.43 22.35 -17.14
C GLY A 405 -11.63 23.62 -16.85
N LEU A 406 -10.82 23.63 -15.79
CA LEU A 406 -9.96 24.76 -15.44
C LEU A 406 -8.59 24.63 -16.12
N PRO A 407 -8.02 25.76 -16.66
CA PRO A 407 -6.75 25.74 -17.35
C PRO A 407 -5.55 25.82 -16.38
N GLY A 408 -4.36 25.49 -16.92
CA GLY A 408 -3.08 25.68 -16.22
C GLY A 408 -2.57 24.47 -15.47
N PHE A 409 -3.23 23.32 -15.62
CA PHE A 409 -2.84 22.05 -14.98
C PHE A 409 -2.15 21.06 -15.94
N GLU A 410 -2.08 21.42 -17.23
CA GLU A 410 -1.61 20.54 -18.30
C GLU A 410 -0.17 20.07 -18.07
N GLU A 411 0.72 20.94 -17.56
CA GLU A 411 2.12 20.58 -17.33
C GLU A 411 2.29 19.57 -16.19
N SER A 412 1.47 19.66 -15.14
CA SER A 412 1.47 18.66 -14.05
C SER A 412 0.96 17.31 -14.53
N ILE A 413 -0.04 17.29 -15.43
CA ILE A 413 -0.54 16.05 -16.03
C ILE A 413 0.52 15.46 -16.97
N LYS A 414 1.18 16.27 -17.82
CA LYS A 414 2.29 15.83 -18.65
C LYS A 414 3.42 15.24 -17.80
N PHE A 415 3.77 15.88 -16.69
CA PHE A 415 4.77 15.37 -15.76
C PHE A 415 4.37 14.00 -15.19
N GLY A 416 3.11 13.82 -14.77
CA GLY A 416 2.59 12.53 -14.34
C GLY A 416 2.64 11.47 -15.46
N ILE A 417 2.25 11.83 -16.70
CA ILE A 417 2.28 10.93 -17.85
C ILE A 417 3.70 10.40 -18.10
N THR A 418 4.75 11.21 -17.89
CA THR A 418 6.14 10.75 -18.02
C THR A 418 6.58 9.77 -16.94
N GLY A 419 5.76 9.50 -15.90
CA GLY A 419 6.19 8.73 -14.73
C GLY A 419 7.12 9.51 -13.80
N ALA A 420 6.94 10.83 -13.73
CA ALA A 420 7.72 11.77 -12.91
C ALA A 420 9.23 11.81 -13.23
N VAL A 421 9.63 11.31 -14.40
CA VAL A 421 11.00 11.42 -14.92
C VAL A 421 11.18 12.69 -15.75
N GLY A 422 12.42 13.13 -15.91
CA GLY A 422 12.71 14.33 -16.71
C GLY A 422 12.38 14.14 -18.19
N HIS A 423 11.65 15.09 -18.78
CA HIS A 423 11.29 15.11 -20.19
C HIS A 423 11.44 16.52 -20.78
N PRO A 424 12.04 16.69 -21.99
CA PRO A 424 12.35 18.01 -22.55
C PRO A 424 11.12 18.86 -22.87
N GLN A 425 9.94 18.24 -23.03
CA GLN A 425 8.69 18.94 -23.33
C GLN A 425 7.82 19.20 -22.09
N VAL A 426 8.35 19.04 -20.87
CA VAL A 426 7.65 19.36 -19.60
C VAL A 426 8.31 20.58 -18.97
N ASP A 427 7.55 21.64 -18.83
CA ASP A 427 7.96 22.87 -18.12
C ASP A 427 7.75 22.70 -16.61
N MET A 428 8.82 22.27 -15.92
CA MET A 428 8.77 22.02 -14.47
C MET A 428 8.43 23.26 -13.64
N SER A 429 8.61 24.49 -14.18
CA SER A 429 8.24 25.71 -13.47
C SER A 429 6.72 25.83 -13.27
N LYS A 430 5.94 25.20 -14.14
CA LYS A 430 4.46 25.19 -14.15
C LYS A 430 3.85 23.95 -13.48
N VAL A 431 4.66 22.99 -13.06
CA VAL A 431 4.18 21.83 -12.28
C VAL A 431 3.77 22.31 -10.89
N ASN A 432 2.68 21.77 -10.36
CA ASN A 432 2.05 22.24 -9.10
C ASN A 432 3.05 22.30 -7.93
N TYR A 433 3.61 21.20 -7.53
CA TYR A 433 4.43 21.08 -6.32
C TYR A 433 5.90 20.87 -6.65
N SER A 434 6.20 19.91 -7.50
CA SER A 434 7.58 19.52 -7.85
C SER A 434 8.19 20.51 -8.82
N LYS A 435 9.36 21.08 -8.49
CA LYS A 435 10.08 21.99 -9.37
C LYS A 435 11.26 21.35 -10.09
N ALA A 436 11.43 20.04 -9.89
CA ALA A 436 12.38 19.19 -10.60
C ALA A 436 11.84 17.77 -10.70
N PRO A 437 12.22 16.97 -11.72
CA PRO A 437 11.88 15.57 -11.79
C PRO A 437 12.45 14.80 -10.59
N TRP A 438 11.63 14.01 -9.94
CA TRP A 438 12.02 13.31 -8.72
C TRP A 438 12.21 11.79 -8.87
N ALA A 439 11.70 11.18 -9.95
CA ALA A 439 11.89 9.76 -10.21
C ALA A 439 13.12 9.50 -11.07
N ASN A 440 13.88 8.42 -10.77
CA ASN A 440 14.93 7.89 -11.64
C ASN A 440 14.34 7.01 -12.75
N SER A 441 13.20 6.40 -12.48
CA SER A 441 12.48 5.53 -13.41
C SER A 441 10.97 5.65 -13.14
N PRO A 442 10.11 5.45 -14.16
CA PRO A 442 8.66 5.46 -13.98
C PRO A 442 8.15 4.48 -12.91
N ALA A 443 8.89 3.41 -12.65
CA ALA A 443 8.57 2.45 -11.59
C ALA A 443 8.59 3.04 -10.16
N GLN A 444 9.14 4.26 -10.00
CA GLN A 444 9.11 4.99 -8.73
C GLN A 444 7.90 5.91 -8.57
N MET A 445 7.01 5.99 -9.55
CA MET A 445 5.84 6.86 -9.50
C MET A 445 4.56 6.04 -9.38
N ILE A 446 3.77 6.29 -8.34
CA ILE A 446 2.38 5.82 -8.24
C ILE A 446 1.47 6.84 -8.92
N SER A 447 0.79 6.40 -9.99
CA SER A 447 -0.19 7.17 -10.75
C SER A 447 -1.57 6.92 -10.19
N TYR A 448 -2.26 7.96 -9.71
CA TYR A 448 -3.57 7.83 -9.09
C TYR A 448 -4.36 9.14 -9.18
N VAL A 449 -5.67 9.05 -8.96
CA VAL A 449 -6.55 10.21 -8.87
C VAL A 449 -7.24 10.33 -7.52
N SER A 450 -7.46 9.22 -6.83
CA SER A 450 -7.93 9.18 -5.44
C SER A 450 -7.42 7.92 -4.71
N CYS A 451 -7.51 7.93 -3.41
CA CYS A 451 -7.17 6.83 -2.49
C CYS A 451 -8.16 6.83 -1.33
N HIS A 452 -7.89 6.05 -0.28
CA HIS A 452 -8.76 6.02 0.91
C HIS A 452 -8.85 7.38 1.61
N ASP A 453 -7.74 8.15 1.64
CA ASP A 453 -7.67 9.47 2.21
C ASP A 453 -8.48 10.50 1.40
N ASP A 454 -8.99 11.51 2.09
CA ASP A 454 -9.68 12.62 1.45
C ASP A 454 -11.04 12.20 0.84
N LEU A 455 -11.55 12.98 -0.10
CA LEU A 455 -12.75 12.64 -0.85
C LEU A 455 -12.43 11.62 -1.95
N CYS A 456 -13.25 10.58 -2.13
CA CYS A 456 -13.19 9.76 -3.32
C CYS A 456 -13.57 10.58 -4.57
N LEU A 457 -13.25 10.10 -5.77
CA LEU A 457 -13.37 10.89 -7.00
C LEU A 457 -14.80 11.41 -7.23
N VAL A 458 -15.82 10.57 -7.02
CA VAL A 458 -17.23 10.97 -7.17
C VAL A 458 -17.60 12.12 -6.23
N ASP A 459 -17.21 12.03 -4.97
CA ASP A 459 -17.48 13.09 -3.97
C ASP A 459 -16.71 14.36 -4.30
N ARG A 460 -15.46 14.21 -4.75
CA ARG A 460 -14.64 15.35 -5.17
C ARG A 460 -15.24 16.10 -6.35
N LEU A 461 -15.72 15.38 -7.37
CA LEU A 461 -16.38 15.98 -8.53
C LEU A 461 -17.68 16.70 -8.14
N LYS A 462 -18.48 16.09 -7.24
CA LYS A 462 -19.68 16.74 -6.70
C LYS A 462 -19.37 18.03 -5.94
N SER A 463 -18.29 18.04 -5.18
CA SER A 463 -17.87 19.22 -4.40
C SER A 463 -17.30 20.35 -5.26
N SER A 464 -16.47 20.00 -6.26
CA SER A 464 -15.72 20.97 -7.07
C SER A 464 -16.40 21.41 -8.36
N VAL A 465 -17.45 20.72 -8.83
CA VAL A 465 -18.21 21.05 -10.05
C VAL A 465 -19.69 21.23 -9.68
N PRO A 466 -20.12 22.46 -9.35
CA PRO A 466 -21.51 22.72 -8.95
C PRO A 466 -22.53 22.28 -9.98
N GLY A 467 -23.54 21.51 -9.54
CA GLY A 467 -24.63 21.04 -10.42
C GLY A 467 -24.25 19.93 -11.38
N ILE A 468 -23.12 19.25 -11.16
CA ILE A 468 -22.68 18.13 -12.00
C ILE A 468 -23.72 17.02 -12.04
N THR A 469 -23.98 16.48 -13.23
CA THR A 469 -24.89 15.36 -13.42
C THR A 469 -24.15 14.01 -13.30
N THR A 470 -24.90 12.92 -13.07
CA THR A 470 -24.30 11.57 -13.04
C THR A 470 -23.58 11.23 -14.33
N ASP A 471 -24.14 11.61 -15.48
CA ASP A 471 -23.49 11.37 -16.78
C ASP A 471 -22.18 12.16 -16.95
N GLU A 472 -22.11 13.37 -16.40
CA GLU A 472 -20.85 14.13 -16.37
C GLU A 472 -19.83 13.51 -15.40
N ILE A 473 -20.28 13.04 -14.24
CA ILE A 473 -19.41 12.29 -13.29
C ILE A 473 -18.81 11.08 -13.99
N ILE A 474 -19.63 10.28 -14.68
CA ILE A 474 -19.15 9.10 -15.44
C ILE A 474 -18.09 9.53 -16.46
N ARG A 475 -18.37 10.53 -17.32
CA ARG A 475 -17.38 10.97 -18.32
C ARG A 475 -16.07 11.43 -17.71
N LEU A 476 -16.13 12.21 -16.63
CA LEU A 476 -14.94 12.74 -15.97
C LEU A 476 -14.16 11.65 -15.20
N ASP A 477 -14.86 10.69 -14.62
CA ASP A 477 -14.27 9.50 -14.01
C ASP A 477 -13.48 8.68 -15.04
N LEU A 478 -14.11 8.35 -16.17
CA LEU A 478 -13.47 7.61 -17.26
C LEU A 478 -12.26 8.37 -17.85
N LEU A 479 -12.36 9.69 -17.98
CA LEU A 479 -11.28 10.55 -18.43
C LEU A 479 -10.10 10.54 -17.44
N ALA A 480 -10.39 10.66 -16.15
CA ALA A 480 -9.38 10.64 -15.08
C ALA A 480 -8.63 9.31 -15.07
N GLN A 481 -9.35 8.20 -15.11
CA GLN A 481 -8.73 6.88 -15.12
C GLN A 481 -7.95 6.61 -16.42
N THR A 482 -8.39 7.14 -17.54
CA THR A 482 -7.57 7.05 -18.77
C THR A 482 -6.22 7.76 -18.57
N ALA A 483 -6.19 8.93 -17.93
CA ALA A 483 -4.93 9.60 -17.61
C ALA A 483 -4.05 8.75 -16.68
N VAL A 484 -4.64 8.15 -15.64
CA VAL A 484 -3.93 7.28 -14.68
C VAL A 484 -3.33 6.06 -15.38
N PHE A 485 -4.12 5.34 -16.18
CA PHE A 485 -3.69 4.08 -16.81
C PHE A 485 -2.76 4.26 -18.01
N THR A 486 -2.79 5.41 -18.66
CA THR A 486 -1.90 5.73 -19.80
C THR A 486 -0.62 6.45 -19.39
N ALA A 487 -0.48 6.84 -18.12
CA ALA A 487 0.78 7.30 -17.54
C ALA A 487 1.81 6.17 -17.44
N GLN A 488 3.10 6.51 -17.53
CA GLN A 488 4.19 5.51 -17.48
C GLN A 488 4.46 4.95 -16.08
N GLY A 489 3.97 5.60 -15.02
CA GLY A 489 4.05 5.12 -13.64
C GLY A 489 3.22 3.87 -13.36
N VAL A 490 3.11 3.50 -12.09
CA VAL A 490 2.32 2.36 -11.62
C VAL A 490 0.89 2.82 -11.35
N PRO A 491 -0.13 2.35 -12.06
CA PRO A 491 -1.51 2.74 -11.83
C PRO A 491 -2.06 2.17 -10.51
N PHE A 492 -2.78 3.02 -9.82
CA PHE A 492 -3.38 2.74 -8.52
C PHE A 492 -4.84 3.20 -8.53
N VAL A 493 -5.73 2.32 -8.09
CA VAL A 493 -7.18 2.51 -8.11
C VAL A 493 -7.74 2.27 -6.72
N LEU A 494 -8.55 3.18 -6.21
CA LEU A 494 -9.32 2.97 -4.98
C LEU A 494 -10.46 1.99 -5.25
N ALA A 495 -10.61 0.97 -4.40
CA ALA A 495 -11.70 0.00 -4.49
C ALA A 495 -13.07 0.68 -4.56
N GLY A 496 -13.85 0.32 -5.57
CA GLY A 496 -15.18 0.87 -5.80
C GLY A 496 -15.23 2.02 -6.81
N GLU A 497 -14.11 2.58 -7.25
CA GLU A 497 -14.14 3.58 -8.32
C GLU A 497 -14.72 2.99 -9.61
N GLU A 498 -14.42 1.74 -9.91
CA GLU A 498 -14.97 0.99 -11.05
C GLU A 498 -16.50 0.78 -10.98
N MET A 499 -17.11 1.19 -9.89
CA MET A 499 -18.56 1.17 -9.68
C MET A 499 -19.10 2.51 -9.12
N LEU A 500 -18.40 3.61 -9.36
CA LEU A 500 -18.74 4.97 -8.91
C LEU A 500 -18.92 5.06 -7.38
N ARG A 501 -17.92 4.67 -6.62
CA ARG A 501 -17.91 4.77 -5.17
C ARG A 501 -18.25 6.18 -4.71
N ASP A 502 -19.20 6.27 -3.77
CA ASP A 502 -19.72 7.50 -3.19
C ASP A 502 -19.71 7.37 -1.66
N LYS A 503 -18.89 8.16 -0.99
CA LYS A 503 -18.81 8.26 0.48
C LYS A 503 -19.68 9.40 1.03
N LYS A 504 -20.63 9.89 0.23
CA LYS A 504 -21.61 10.92 0.59
C LYS A 504 -20.99 12.24 1.04
N GLY A 505 -19.86 12.60 0.43
CA GLY A 505 -19.13 13.82 0.73
C GLY A 505 -18.37 13.80 2.06
N VAL A 506 -18.17 12.63 2.65
CA VAL A 506 -17.41 12.52 3.90
C VAL A 506 -15.92 12.52 3.60
N HIS A 507 -15.27 13.61 3.96
CA HIS A 507 -13.82 13.75 3.96
C HIS A 507 -13.22 12.92 5.11
N ASN A 508 -12.14 12.18 4.87
CA ASN A 508 -11.47 11.35 5.89
C ASN A 508 -12.42 10.46 6.71
N SER A 509 -12.97 9.44 6.07
CA SER A 509 -13.99 8.56 6.64
C SER A 509 -13.45 7.46 7.57
N PHE A 510 -12.25 7.64 8.17
CA PHE A 510 -11.47 6.62 8.89
C PHE A 510 -12.21 5.92 10.04
N LYS A 511 -13.19 6.58 10.66
CA LYS A 511 -14.05 6.03 11.73
C LYS A 511 -15.53 6.19 11.43
N SER A 512 -15.89 6.48 10.18
CA SER A 512 -17.28 6.58 9.76
C SER A 512 -17.91 5.20 9.67
N PRO A 513 -19.23 5.08 9.92
CA PRO A 513 -19.88 3.79 9.89
C PRO A 513 -19.94 3.15 8.50
N ASP A 514 -20.24 1.85 8.46
CA ASP A 514 -20.30 1.04 7.23
C ASP A 514 -21.14 1.67 6.12
N TYR A 515 -22.27 2.32 6.43
CA TYR A 515 -23.13 2.92 5.39
C TYR A 515 -22.48 4.10 4.64
N ILE A 516 -21.34 4.62 5.12
CA ILE A 516 -20.48 5.59 4.41
C ILE A 516 -19.40 4.87 3.62
N ASN A 517 -18.78 3.85 4.22
CA ASN A 517 -17.57 3.25 3.70
C ASN A 517 -17.81 2.03 2.80
N ALA A 518 -18.86 1.24 3.06
CA ALA A 518 -19.10 -0.02 2.36
C ALA A 518 -19.38 0.16 0.86
N LEU A 519 -18.84 -0.71 0.03
CA LEU A 519 -19.06 -0.74 -1.41
C LEU A 519 -20.48 -1.23 -1.74
N ASP A 520 -21.25 -0.42 -2.46
CA ASP A 520 -22.54 -0.84 -2.99
C ASP A 520 -22.34 -1.62 -4.30
N TRP A 521 -22.30 -2.95 -4.21
CA TRP A 521 -22.07 -3.84 -5.35
C TRP A 521 -23.22 -3.85 -6.37
N ASP A 522 -24.40 -3.35 -6.02
CA ASP A 522 -25.48 -3.17 -7.00
C ASP A 522 -25.15 -2.09 -8.03
N ASN A 523 -24.17 -1.23 -7.76
CA ASN A 523 -23.66 -0.27 -8.73
C ASN A 523 -23.00 -0.93 -9.94
N LEU A 524 -22.48 -2.15 -9.85
CA LEU A 524 -22.02 -2.92 -11.01
C LEU A 524 -23.15 -3.18 -12.01
N LYS A 525 -24.39 -3.35 -11.53
CA LYS A 525 -25.58 -3.50 -12.37
C LYS A 525 -26.12 -2.15 -12.82
N ARG A 526 -25.96 -1.12 -11.98
CA ARG A 526 -26.47 0.24 -12.23
C ARG A 526 -25.61 1.01 -13.22
N TYR A 527 -24.29 0.79 -13.19
CA TYR A 527 -23.28 1.46 -14.01
C TYR A 527 -22.30 0.48 -14.68
N PRO A 528 -22.78 -0.54 -15.43
CA PRO A 528 -21.92 -1.58 -15.99
C PRO A 528 -20.87 -1.02 -16.94
N GLN A 529 -21.16 0.09 -17.63
CA GLN A 529 -20.25 0.76 -18.55
C GLN A 529 -18.97 1.28 -17.86
N VAL A 530 -19.05 1.64 -16.58
CA VAL A 530 -17.89 2.10 -15.80
C VAL A 530 -16.96 0.93 -15.55
N PHE A 531 -17.48 -0.18 -15.03
CA PHE A 531 -16.70 -1.40 -14.80
C PHE A 531 -16.06 -1.92 -16.10
N ASP A 532 -16.82 -1.97 -17.20
CA ASP A 532 -16.32 -2.43 -18.49
C ASP A 532 -15.19 -1.54 -19.02
N TYR A 533 -15.27 -0.23 -18.78
CA TYR A 533 -14.22 0.71 -19.15
C TYR A 533 -12.93 0.50 -18.35
N TYR A 534 -13.01 0.36 -17.02
CA TYR A 534 -11.85 0.08 -16.17
C TYR A 534 -11.18 -1.25 -16.53
N ARG A 535 -11.98 -2.29 -16.79
CA ARG A 535 -11.48 -3.57 -17.32
C ARG A 535 -10.75 -3.37 -18.64
N GLY A 536 -11.32 -2.58 -19.55
CA GLY A 536 -10.70 -2.25 -20.82
C GLY A 536 -9.37 -1.49 -20.68
N LEU A 537 -9.27 -0.54 -19.73
CA LEU A 537 -8.01 0.16 -19.42
C LEU A 537 -6.95 -0.82 -18.89
N THR A 538 -7.34 -1.71 -18.01
CA THR A 538 -6.43 -2.73 -17.46
C THR A 538 -5.93 -3.66 -18.57
N GLU A 539 -6.83 -4.10 -19.46
CA GLU A 539 -6.50 -4.93 -20.61
C GLU A 539 -5.59 -4.19 -21.60
N LEU A 540 -5.89 -2.91 -21.91
CA LEU A 540 -5.05 -2.04 -22.74
C LEU A 540 -3.61 -1.99 -22.20
N ARG A 541 -3.47 -1.65 -20.93
CA ARG A 541 -2.14 -1.51 -20.31
C ARG A 541 -1.38 -2.84 -20.27
N ARG A 542 -2.07 -3.95 -19.98
CA ARG A 542 -1.45 -5.29 -19.95
C ARG A 542 -0.97 -5.74 -21.33
N ASN A 543 -1.76 -5.49 -22.37
CA ASN A 543 -1.45 -5.96 -23.71
C ASN A 543 -0.50 -5.03 -24.47
N HIS A 544 -0.40 -3.74 -24.08
CA HIS A 544 0.39 -2.73 -24.76
C HIS A 544 1.52 -2.20 -23.85
N PRO A 545 2.73 -2.76 -23.97
CA PRO A 545 3.88 -2.38 -23.16
C PRO A 545 4.34 -0.93 -23.38
N ALA A 546 3.90 -0.25 -24.44
CA ALA A 546 4.11 1.17 -24.65
C ALA A 546 3.64 2.05 -23.47
N PHE A 547 2.60 1.63 -22.73
CA PHE A 547 2.08 2.36 -21.57
C PHE A 547 2.82 2.07 -20.26
N ARG A 548 3.85 1.22 -20.26
CA ARG A 548 4.57 0.79 -19.05
C ARG A 548 6.09 0.69 -19.26
N MET A 549 6.63 1.71 -19.93
CA MET A 549 8.10 1.85 -20.07
C MET A 549 8.72 2.06 -18.68
N ALA A 550 9.60 1.13 -18.27
CA ALA A 550 10.23 1.21 -16.94
C ALA A 550 11.54 2.01 -16.93
N ASP A 551 11.96 2.52 -18.07
CA ASP A 551 13.23 3.23 -18.25
C ASP A 551 13.00 4.68 -18.66
N ALA A 552 13.65 5.63 -17.97
CA ALA A 552 13.49 7.07 -18.22
C ALA A 552 14.01 7.50 -19.60
N GLU A 553 15.07 6.85 -20.12
CA GLU A 553 15.57 7.14 -21.46
C GLU A 553 14.61 6.67 -22.53
N MET A 554 14.00 5.52 -22.34
CA MET A 554 12.94 5.00 -23.22
C MET A 554 11.75 5.96 -23.28
N VAL A 555 11.32 6.50 -22.14
CA VAL A 555 10.25 7.52 -22.07
C VAL A 555 10.65 8.76 -22.89
N ARG A 556 11.85 9.31 -22.69
CA ARG A 556 12.34 10.47 -23.46
C ARG A 556 12.40 10.22 -24.96
N ARG A 557 12.67 9.01 -25.37
CA ARG A 557 12.81 8.62 -26.79
C ARG A 557 11.48 8.42 -27.48
N HIS A 558 10.56 7.77 -26.83
CA HIS A 558 9.34 7.27 -27.45
C HIS A 558 8.09 8.09 -27.13
N LEU A 559 8.05 8.82 -26.01
CA LEU A 559 6.94 9.70 -25.67
C LEU A 559 7.17 11.10 -26.24
N GLU A 560 6.14 11.67 -26.86
CA GLU A 560 6.15 12.99 -27.46
C GLU A 560 4.84 13.71 -27.13
N PHE A 561 4.90 14.91 -26.53
CA PHE A 561 3.71 15.73 -26.34
C PHE A 561 3.41 16.53 -27.59
N ILE A 562 2.14 16.60 -27.94
CA ILE A 562 1.63 17.37 -29.08
C ILE A 562 0.93 18.62 -28.55
N ASP A 563 1.22 19.76 -29.18
CA ASP A 563 0.57 21.03 -28.84
C ASP A 563 -0.95 20.90 -28.96
N SER A 564 -1.64 21.31 -27.94
CA SER A 564 -3.07 21.09 -27.78
C SER A 564 -3.78 22.36 -27.30
N PRO A 565 -5.09 22.50 -27.60
CA PRO A 565 -5.90 23.56 -27.00
C PRO A 565 -5.89 23.51 -25.47
N GLN A 566 -6.26 24.61 -24.84
CA GLN A 566 -6.41 24.69 -23.38
C GLN A 566 -7.36 23.62 -22.85
N ASN A 567 -7.06 23.03 -21.70
CA ASN A 567 -7.75 21.87 -21.11
C ASN A 567 -7.74 20.60 -21.95
N VAL A 568 -6.74 20.48 -22.82
CA VAL A 568 -6.47 19.26 -23.57
C VAL A 568 -5.00 18.86 -23.37
N VAL A 569 -4.76 17.59 -23.09
CA VAL A 569 -3.41 17.02 -23.10
C VAL A 569 -3.35 15.94 -24.16
N THR A 570 -2.40 16.09 -25.09
CA THR A 570 -2.19 15.09 -26.15
C THR A 570 -0.75 14.61 -26.12
N PHE A 571 -0.59 13.30 -26.20
CA PHE A 571 0.73 12.69 -26.34
C PHE A 571 0.72 11.51 -27.29
N ARG A 572 1.88 11.21 -27.79
CA ARG A 572 2.14 10.14 -28.75
C ARG A 572 3.20 9.19 -28.20
N LEU A 573 2.98 7.90 -28.32
CA LEU A 573 3.95 6.84 -28.11
C LEU A 573 4.35 6.30 -29.49
N LYS A 574 5.60 6.47 -29.90
CA LYS A 574 6.05 6.26 -31.28
C LYS A 574 7.11 5.17 -31.41
N GLY A 575 7.16 4.54 -32.57
CA GLY A 575 8.24 3.62 -32.97
C GLY A 575 8.25 2.33 -32.14
N HIS A 576 7.10 1.66 -32.02
CA HIS A 576 6.95 0.40 -31.28
C HIS A 576 7.51 0.53 -29.84
N ALA A 577 7.11 1.59 -29.13
CA ALA A 577 7.59 1.90 -27.78
C ALA A 577 7.57 0.65 -26.88
N ASN A 578 8.68 0.39 -26.19
CA ASN A 578 8.83 -0.79 -25.31
C ASN A 578 8.54 -2.15 -25.99
N GLY A 579 8.74 -2.23 -27.32
CA GLY A 579 8.46 -3.45 -28.09
C GLY A 579 6.97 -3.70 -28.38
N ASP A 580 6.12 -2.67 -28.27
CA ASP A 580 4.69 -2.78 -28.57
C ASP A 580 4.43 -3.18 -30.00
N THR A 581 3.33 -3.92 -30.23
CA THR A 581 2.88 -4.29 -31.58
C THR A 581 2.35 -3.10 -32.36
N TRP A 582 1.81 -2.08 -31.69
CA TRP A 582 1.40 -0.83 -32.32
C TRP A 582 2.58 0.09 -32.55
N ASN A 583 2.72 0.56 -33.79
CA ASN A 583 3.84 1.44 -34.13
C ASN A 583 3.68 2.85 -33.55
N ASP A 584 2.44 3.32 -33.49
CA ASP A 584 2.10 4.70 -33.17
C ASP A 584 0.80 4.70 -32.35
N ILE A 585 0.83 5.27 -31.16
CA ILE A 585 -0.33 5.40 -30.28
C ILE A 585 -0.48 6.89 -29.98
N ILE A 586 -1.68 7.43 -30.13
CA ILE A 586 -2.01 8.81 -29.77
C ILE A 586 -3.09 8.78 -28.71
N VAL A 587 -2.85 9.46 -27.60
CA VAL A 587 -3.81 9.65 -26.49
C VAL A 587 -4.16 11.12 -26.42
N ILE A 588 -5.46 11.42 -26.42
CA ILE A 588 -6.00 12.78 -26.29
C ILE A 588 -6.94 12.79 -25.09
N LEU A 589 -6.64 13.65 -24.11
CA LEU A 589 -7.43 13.86 -22.91
C LEU A 589 -8.07 15.24 -23.01
N ASN A 590 -9.37 15.31 -23.29
CA ASN A 590 -10.11 16.58 -23.38
C ASN A 590 -11.02 16.77 -22.17
N ALA A 591 -10.62 17.59 -21.22
CA ALA A 591 -11.44 17.93 -20.06
C ALA A 591 -12.36 19.14 -20.30
N SER A 592 -12.22 19.83 -21.44
CA SER A 592 -13.06 20.98 -21.75
C SER A 592 -14.52 20.60 -22.02
N LYS A 593 -15.44 21.50 -21.73
CA LYS A 593 -16.88 21.32 -22.05
C LYS A 593 -17.21 21.53 -23.54
N LYS A 594 -16.18 21.61 -24.39
CA LYS A 594 -16.32 21.84 -25.84
C LYS A 594 -15.65 20.73 -26.63
N ARG A 595 -16.19 20.43 -27.81
CA ARG A 595 -15.47 19.63 -28.80
C ARG A 595 -14.21 20.37 -29.20
N GLN A 596 -13.10 19.68 -29.22
CA GLN A 596 -11.79 20.23 -29.54
C GLN A 596 -11.24 19.61 -30.83
N CYS A 597 -10.42 20.39 -31.53
CA CYS A 597 -9.72 19.94 -32.73
C CYS A 597 -8.22 19.91 -32.43
N VAL A 598 -7.61 18.75 -32.53
CA VAL A 598 -6.19 18.52 -32.21
C VAL A 598 -5.44 18.18 -33.47
N SER A 599 -4.28 18.82 -33.66
CA SER A 599 -3.37 18.52 -34.77
C SER A 599 -2.57 17.25 -34.43
N ILE A 600 -2.67 16.22 -35.28
CA ILE A 600 -1.91 14.98 -35.15
C ILE A 600 -1.28 14.59 -36.50
N PRO A 601 -0.26 13.75 -36.54
CA PRO A 601 0.35 13.31 -37.79
C PRO A 601 -0.68 12.68 -38.73
N SER A 602 -0.56 12.97 -40.04
CA SER A 602 -1.46 12.39 -41.05
C SER A 602 -1.32 10.87 -41.12
N GLY A 603 -2.44 10.20 -41.39
CA GLY A 603 -2.47 8.75 -41.50
C GLY A 603 -3.87 8.15 -41.32
N THR A 604 -3.92 6.84 -41.38
CA THR A 604 -5.12 6.07 -41.07
C THR A 604 -4.94 5.47 -39.67
N TYR A 605 -5.82 5.81 -38.75
CA TYR A 605 -5.79 5.36 -37.37
C TYR A 605 -7.05 4.55 -37.02
N THR A 606 -6.89 3.62 -36.10
CA THR A 606 -8.02 2.92 -35.47
C THR A 606 -8.19 3.45 -34.05
N SER A 607 -9.41 3.87 -33.68
CA SER A 607 -9.71 4.21 -32.29
C SER A 607 -9.99 2.94 -31.47
N VAL A 608 -9.44 2.88 -30.26
CA VAL A 608 -9.69 1.80 -29.29
C VAL A 608 -10.32 2.31 -27.99
N CYS A 609 -10.27 3.62 -27.79
CA CYS A 609 -11.00 4.32 -26.74
C CYS A 609 -11.69 5.52 -27.37
N GLN A 610 -13.02 5.56 -27.30
CA GLN A 610 -13.84 6.61 -27.88
C GLN A 610 -15.27 6.51 -27.35
N ASP A 611 -15.95 7.65 -27.16
CA ASP A 611 -17.36 7.74 -26.73
C ASP A 611 -17.67 6.94 -25.44
N GLY A 612 -16.74 6.94 -24.48
CA GLY A 612 -16.87 6.21 -23.21
C GLY A 612 -16.75 4.68 -23.35
N LEU A 613 -16.23 4.19 -24.46
CA LEU A 613 -16.02 2.77 -24.74
C LEU A 613 -14.53 2.47 -24.92
N ILE A 614 -14.12 1.28 -24.51
CA ILE A 614 -12.83 0.69 -24.87
C ILE A 614 -13.05 -0.64 -25.57
N ASN A 615 -12.43 -0.78 -26.75
CA ASN A 615 -12.42 -2.02 -27.53
C ASN A 615 -11.08 -2.16 -28.26
N LEU A 616 -10.23 -3.06 -27.81
CA LEU A 616 -8.89 -3.27 -28.38
C LEU A 616 -8.91 -3.85 -29.80
N SER A 617 -10.02 -4.43 -30.22
CA SER A 617 -10.24 -4.86 -31.61
C SER A 617 -10.55 -3.70 -32.57
N GLY A 618 -10.73 -2.49 -32.03
CA GLY A 618 -11.07 -1.28 -32.78
C GLY A 618 -12.55 -0.89 -32.68
N ILE A 619 -12.80 0.42 -32.61
CA ILE A 619 -14.12 1.04 -32.58
C ILE A 619 -14.45 1.66 -33.93
N ALA A 620 -13.55 2.51 -34.45
CA ALA A 620 -13.70 3.21 -35.70
C ALA A 620 -12.36 3.44 -36.40
N THR A 621 -12.42 3.64 -37.71
CA THR A 621 -11.25 4.01 -38.51
C THR A 621 -11.31 5.49 -38.90
N HIS A 622 -10.25 6.22 -38.66
CA HIS A 622 -10.10 7.66 -38.89
C HIS A 622 -9.02 7.92 -39.94
N LYS A 623 -9.41 8.53 -41.08
CA LYS A 623 -8.45 9.06 -42.07
C LYS A 623 -8.13 10.51 -41.68
N VAL A 624 -6.96 10.73 -41.12
CA VAL A 624 -6.53 12.04 -40.65
C VAL A 624 -5.58 12.67 -41.65
N SER A 625 -5.92 13.87 -42.12
CA SER A 625 -5.05 14.70 -42.97
C SER A 625 -4.10 15.57 -42.14
N SER A 626 -4.61 16.20 -41.08
CA SER A 626 -3.82 17.05 -40.18
C SER A 626 -4.44 17.19 -38.78
N THR A 627 -5.75 17.02 -38.64
CA THR A 627 -6.45 17.25 -37.38
C THR A 627 -7.49 16.15 -37.14
N ILE A 628 -7.81 15.92 -35.84
CA ILE A 628 -8.91 15.07 -35.40
C ILE A 628 -9.76 15.80 -34.38
N GLN A 629 -11.05 15.50 -34.34
CA GLN A 629 -11.97 16.02 -33.33
C GLN A 629 -12.09 15.05 -32.16
N VAL A 630 -12.14 15.59 -30.94
CA VAL A 630 -12.41 14.86 -29.69
C VAL A 630 -13.60 15.52 -28.98
N ASN A 631 -14.55 14.73 -28.49
CA ASN A 631 -15.75 15.23 -27.84
C ASN A 631 -15.45 15.90 -26.48
N PRO A 632 -16.41 16.65 -25.92
CA PRO A 632 -16.26 17.25 -24.59
C PRO A 632 -16.09 16.19 -23.50
N GLN A 633 -15.20 16.42 -22.55
CA GLN A 633 -14.99 15.55 -21.37
C GLN A 633 -14.76 14.08 -21.76
N GLU A 634 -13.86 13.87 -22.71
CA GLU A 634 -13.61 12.56 -23.32
C GLU A 634 -12.11 12.27 -23.45
N ALA A 635 -11.77 11.00 -23.34
CA ALA A 635 -10.49 10.45 -23.77
C ALA A 635 -10.63 9.75 -25.13
N LEU A 636 -9.69 10.00 -26.04
CA LEU A 636 -9.59 9.33 -27.33
C LEU A 636 -8.21 8.65 -27.44
N ILE A 637 -8.19 7.34 -27.70
CA ILE A 637 -6.96 6.59 -27.95
C ILE A 637 -7.00 6.00 -29.34
N LEU A 638 -5.97 6.33 -30.13
CA LEU A 638 -5.80 5.95 -31.51
C LEU A 638 -4.51 5.18 -31.68
N TYR A 639 -4.49 4.21 -32.61
CA TYR A 639 -3.26 3.53 -33.01
C TYR A 639 -3.16 3.31 -34.52
N ARG A 640 -1.95 3.04 -34.98
CA ARG A 640 -1.64 2.54 -36.31
C ARG A 640 -0.35 1.68 -36.33
#